data_86fe5adb159930ad6ffc80980b4b6d2a
#
_entry.id   86fe5adb159930ad6ffc80980b4b6d2a
#
_cell.length_a   1.000
_cell.length_b   1.000
_cell.length_c   1.000
_cell.angle_alpha   90.00
_cell.angle_beta   90.00
_cell.angle_gamma   90.00
#
_symmetry.space_group_name_H-M   'P 1'
#
loop_
_entity.id
_entity.type
_entity.pdbx_description
1 polymer ?
#
loop_
_entity_poly.entity_id
_entity_poly.type
_entity_poly.pdbx_seq_one_letter_code
_entity_poly.pdbx_strand_id
1 'polypeptide(L)'
;MRSHRIIFFIVACLVLFGIFALTRLNKDEFPQFTIRQGVVAAVYPGATAQEVEEQVTKPLERFLFTYAEIDKEKTYSVTENGIVYVYAELRVSVKDKDGAWSKIRHGLQLFKKTSLPAGVLEIVVVDDFGNTSSMLLTVESPERTPRELEEYAEQLCDRLRGIPEMGNIKILGKQNEEIAVLVDQEKLAAYGISQRALLVELATQGLRTVGGSVENEAGEAQVHVTIPYQSEYEIGEQIVFTDPMGHHVRLRDIATIERRYADPTSYIKYNGGATVLISMEMAPGNNIVAFGKKVEKEIEKCKSTLPPDVDMHKITNQPYVVNKSVMSFLRDLLFSILVVISVMLLLFPLRTALVSGSSVPVCTAITMGLMYLCGIELNTVTLAALIVVLGMIVDDSVIVIDGYTDYLHQGYSRWYSAFFSTKTLFVPMSLATLAISGMFFPMTRIITGPLGDFVQLFPWTVLFALVCSIFYAVWIIPYLSTVFIKRNKDGIAPNRFEAAQNRFFIFLQDLYDKVLTHCFRHPAVVILLAFSAISLGAFLFTRLQIQMLPKADRNCFAVEMHLSEGSTLTQSEAVADSMEHVLRADPRVTSVTSFIGCSSPRFHATYAPQMAHKNYAQFIVNTTSEENTLKLIREYGPKYEYHFPNAYIRFKQIDYQAVSNPVEVRFSGDDFDAMKTVADSLKNFLNSMPELTWVHSDMDETSQSIGVTLKSDEATRLGVTQSMLSLYLSSALGGQNLTSVWEGDYKVPVMLYTRQNGDSICYQALEDFLIPTSVPGTWVPLRQVANVHPEWNDAVINRRNSIRTVTVGADLNYGYSQPDVMKKIDRYVNEELKPNMTDNVEITYGGLTGINGQVIPQIALSFLAAVLVLFVFLLYHFGRLDIVFLTLSASLICVFGACLGLWIFGLDFSITAVLGVVSLIGIIVRNAIIMFEYAENLRKVKRLPAKEAAFEAGRRRMRPIFLTSATTALGVMPMIVAHTNLWMPMGVVICFGTIFSLPLVVTVLPVAYWQIFKSS
;
A
#
# COMPACT_ATOMS: atom_id res chain seq x y z
N MET A 1 -14.47 17.45 44.57
CA MET A 1 -15.94 17.59 44.70
C MET A 1 -16.39 19.00 45.09
N ARG A 2 -15.65 19.80 45.89
CA ARG A 2 -16.01 21.21 46.17
C ARG A 2 -16.09 22.09 44.92
N SER A 3 -15.26 21.84 43.91
CA SER A 3 -15.16 22.66 42.69
C SER A 3 -15.86 22.00 41.45
N HIS A 4 -16.94 21.28 41.69
CA HIS A 4 -17.65 20.51 40.66
C HIS A 4 -18.08 21.39 39.45
N ARG A 5 -18.51 22.64 39.67
CA ARG A 5 -18.92 23.57 38.60
C ARG A 5 -17.76 23.85 37.63
N ILE A 6 -16.54 24.01 38.14
CA ILE A 6 -15.33 24.25 37.34
C ILE A 6 -15.00 23.00 36.54
N ILE A 7 -15.06 21.82 37.15
CA ILE A 7 -14.78 20.56 36.47
C ILE A 7 -15.75 20.32 35.31
N PHE A 8 -17.06 20.52 35.55
CA PHE A 8 -18.07 20.40 34.51
C PHE A 8 -17.87 21.40 33.36
N PHE A 9 -17.50 22.64 33.70
CA PHE A 9 -17.18 23.65 32.68
C PHE A 9 -15.98 23.23 31.84
N ILE A 10 -14.89 22.76 32.47
CA ILE A 10 -13.70 22.26 31.77
C ILE A 10 -14.07 21.10 30.84
N VAL A 11 -14.82 20.10 31.36
CA VAL A 11 -15.24 18.96 30.54
C VAL A 11 -16.13 19.38 29.36
N ALA A 12 -17.06 20.32 29.59
CA ALA A 12 -17.89 20.86 28.52
C ALA A 12 -17.04 21.55 27.43
N CYS A 13 -16.05 22.36 27.83
CA CYS A 13 -15.10 22.98 26.91
C CYS A 13 -14.29 21.93 26.15
N LEU A 14 -13.82 20.88 26.81
CA LEU A 14 -13.07 19.80 26.16
C LEU A 14 -13.96 19.02 25.19
N VAL A 15 -15.21 18.76 25.51
CA VAL A 15 -16.17 18.10 24.59
C VAL A 15 -16.44 18.96 23.37
N LEU A 16 -16.70 20.26 23.58
CA LEU A 16 -16.90 21.20 22.45
C LEU A 16 -15.66 21.29 21.58
N PHE A 17 -14.47 21.30 22.20
CA PHE A 17 -13.20 21.24 21.48
C PHE A 17 -13.04 19.93 20.69
N GLY A 18 -13.44 18.79 21.27
CA GLY A 18 -13.44 17.51 20.59
C GLY A 18 -14.37 17.44 19.37
N ILE A 19 -15.57 18.04 19.49
CA ILE A 19 -16.51 18.17 18.36
C ILE A 19 -15.92 19.09 17.27
N PHE A 20 -15.30 20.20 17.65
CA PHE A 20 -14.59 21.08 16.73
C PHE A 20 -13.43 20.33 16.04
N ALA A 21 -12.64 19.58 16.81
CA ALA A 21 -11.53 18.78 16.30
C ALA A 21 -11.98 17.78 15.22
N LEU A 22 -13.12 17.11 15.39
CA LEU A 22 -13.69 16.17 14.42
C LEU A 22 -13.89 16.82 13.03
N THR A 23 -14.19 18.12 12.97
CA THR A 23 -14.34 18.84 11.72
C THR A 23 -13.01 19.25 11.08
N ARG A 24 -11.95 19.34 11.87
CA ARG A 24 -10.63 19.84 11.46
C ARG A 24 -9.56 18.76 11.32
N LEU A 25 -9.76 17.58 11.92
CA LEU A 25 -8.84 16.45 11.80
C LEU A 25 -8.60 16.11 10.33
N ASN A 26 -7.34 15.88 9.99
CA ASN A 26 -6.97 15.30 8.71
C ASN A 26 -7.60 13.92 8.61
N LYS A 27 -8.20 13.66 7.43
CA LYS A 27 -8.88 12.41 7.14
C LYS A 27 -8.08 11.66 6.10
N ASP A 28 -7.80 10.39 6.37
CA ASP A 28 -7.21 9.47 5.42
C ASP A 28 -7.87 8.09 5.57
N GLU A 29 -7.65 7.19 4.64
CA GLU A 29 -8.16 5.83 4.75
C GLU A 29 -7.32 5.01 5.73
N PHE A 30 -5.99 5.09 5.57
CA PHE A 30 -4.99 4.44 6.39
C PHE A 30 -3.95 5.45 6.84
N PRO A 31 -3.14 5.12 7.86
CA PRO A 31 -1.93 5.87 8.15
C PRO A 31 -1.05 5.95 6.90
N GLN A 32 -0.36 7.05 6.69
CA GLN A 32 0.49 7.23 5.53
C GLN A 32 1.60 6.17 5.51
N PHE A 33 1.60 5.34 4.47
CA PHE A 33 2.67 4.38 4.23
C PHE A 33 3.89 5.08 3.67
N THR A 34 5.01 4.94 4.33
CA THR A 34 6.26 5.47 3.82
C THR A 34 6.85 4.50 2.81
N ILE A 35 6.61 4.76 1.50
CA ILE A 35 7.28 4.00 0.45
C ILE A 35 8.70 4.56 0.32
N ARG A 36 9.69 3.69 0.53
CA ARG A 36 11.11 4.01 0.57
C ARG A 36 11.84 3.60 -0.71
N GLN A 37 11.12 3.00 -1.66
CA GLN A 37 11.66 2.56 -2.93
C GLN A 37 11.71 3.71 -3.92
N GLY A 38 12.86 3.87 -4.58
CA GLY A 38 13.04 4.71 -5.75
C GLY A 38 13.64 3.88 -6.88
N VAL A 39 13.55 4.39 -8.08
CA VAL A 39 14.10 3.75 -9.28
C VAL A 39 15.22 4.58 -9.84
N VAL A 40 16.37 3.95 -10.08
CA VAL A 40 17.50 4.56 -10.79
C VAL A 40 17.56 3.89 -12.17
N ALA A 41 17.24 4.63 -13.22
CA ALA A 41 17.31 4.17 -14.61
C ALA A 41 18.56 4.72 -15.28
N ALA A 42 19.27 3.87 -16.04
CA ALA A 42 20.40 4.28 -16.88
C ALA A 42 20.20 3.73 -18.29
N VAL A 43 20.34 4.61 -19.28
CA VAL A 43 20.10 4.29 -20.70
C VAL A 43 21.45 4.18 -21.42
N TYR A 44 21.70 3.01 -22.00
CA TYR A 44 22.90 2.70 -22.77
C TYR A 44 22.49 2.14 -24.15
N PRO A 45 22.11 2.99 -25.12
CA PRO A 45 21.53 2.56 -26.36
C PRO A 45 22.47 1.67 -27.18
N GLY A 46 21.88 0.64 -27.81
CA GLY A 46 22.59 -0.28 -28.69
C GLY A 46 23.40 -1.36 -27.98
N ALA A 47 23.44 -1.37 -26.68
CA ALA A 47 24.08 -2.44 -25.89
C ALA A 47 23.08 -3.57 -25.62
N THR A 48 23.55 -4.81 -25.65
CA THR A 48 22.78 -5.98 -25.23
C THR A 48 22.56 -5.99 -23.71
N ALA A 49 21.57 -6.73 -23.22
CA ALA A 49 21.30 -6.85 -21.77
C ALA A 49 22.56 -7.30 -20.99
N GLN A 50 23.36 -8.20 -21.56
CA GLN A 50 24.61 -8.65 -20.95
C GLN A 50 25.67 -7.53 -20.87
N GLU A 51 25.83 -6.75 -21.94
CA GLU A 51 26.77 -5.61 -21.94
C GLU A 51 26.31 -4.52 -20.96
N VAL A 52 25.01 -4.22 -20.93
CA VAL A 52 24.44 -3.29 -19.94
C VAL A 52 24.66 -3.79 -18.53
N GLU A 53 24.47 -5.10 -18.27
CA GLU A 53 24.74 -5.67 -16.95
C GLU A 53 26.18 -5.50 -16.53
N GLU A 54 27.13 -5.84 -17.41
CA GLU A 54 28.56 -5.82 -17.07
C GLU A 54 29.11 -4.40 -16.94
N GLN A 55 28.73 -3.51 -17.86
CA GLN A 55 29.33 -2.19 -18.00
C GLN A 55 28.59 -1.10 -17.21
N VAL A 56 27.29 -1.29 -16.96
CA VAL A 56 26.47 -0.27 -16.30
C VAL A 56 25.85 -0.79 -15.00
N THR A 57 25.14 -1.93 -15.01
CA THR A 57 24.38 -2.40 -13.86
C THR A 57 25.29 -2.75 -12.69
N LYS A 58 26.29 -3.60 -12.89
CA LYS A 58 27.23 -4.00 -11.82
C LYS A 58 27.98 -2.81 -11.21
N PRO A 59 28.55 -1.87 -11.98
CA PRO A 59 29.14 -0.65 -11.42
C PRO A 59 28.14 0.22 -10.68
N LEU A 60 26.91 0.37 -11.20
CA LEU A 60 25.86 1.20 -10.62
C LEU A 60 25.39 0.64 -9.28
N GLU A 61 25.15 -0.68 -9.18
CA GLU A 61 24.80 -1.35 -7.93
C GLU A 61 25.90 -1.19 -6.88
N ARG A 62 27.16 -1.40 -7.26
CA ARG A 62 28.31 -1.22 -6.37
C ARG A 62 28.40 0.21 -5.83
N PHE A 63 28.15 1.19 -6.69
CA PHE A 63 28.13 2.59 -6.28
C PHE A 63 26.96 2.88 -5.33
N LEU A 64 25.74 2.45 -5.64
CA LEU A 64 24.59 2.62 -4.78
C LEU A 64 24.79 1.97 -3.41
N PHE A 65 25.44 0.81 -3.35
CA PHE A 65 25.72 0.09 -2.11
C PHE A 65 26.80 0.72 -1.23
N THR A 66 27.47 1.79 -1.69
CA THR A 66 28.35 2.60 -0.83
C THR A 66 27.54 3.49 0.12
N TYR A 67 26.26 3.74 -0.18
CA TYR A 67 25.39 4.55 0.66
C TYR A 67 24.82 3.69 1.80
N ALA A 68 25.05 4.12 3.04
CA ALA A 68 24.55 3.42 4.23
C ALA A 68 23.02 3.48 4.35
N GLU A 69 22.40 4.42 3.66
CA GLU A 69 20.97 4.65 3.60
C GLU A 69 20.23 3.57 2.79
N ILE A 70 20.92 2.86 1.88
CA ILE A 70 20.32 1.84 1.00
C ILE A 70 20.25 0.48 1.71
N ASP A 71 19.11 -0.17 1.58
CA ASP A 71 18.89 -1.56 2.00
C ASP A 71 19.26 -2.51 0.85
N LYS A 72 20.41 -3.16 0.98
CA LYS A 72 20.98 -4.00 -0.07
C LYS A 72 20.12 -5.24 -0.35
N GLU A 73 19.58 -5.85 0.71
CA GLU A 73 18.80 -7.09 0.59
C GLU A 73 17.49 -6.89 -0.16
N LYS A 74 16.92 -5.68 -0.08
CA LYS A 74 15.67 -5.33 -0.76
C LYS A 74 15.86 -4.67 -2.12
N THR A 75 17.11 -4.28 -2.44
CA THR A 75 17.46 -3.67 -3.72
C THR A 75 17.62 -4.74 -4.79
N TYR A 76 16.99 -4.52 -5.92
CA TYR A 76 17.12 -5.37 -7.11
C TYR A 76 17.20 -4.54 -8.38
N SER A 77 17.78 -5.13 -9.42
CA SER A 77 17.89 -4.52 -10.74
C SER A 77 17.28 -5.40 -11.83
N VAL A 78 16.73 -4.74 -12.82
CA VAL A 78 16.20 -5.33 -14.05
C VAL A 78 16.99 -4.71 -15.19
N THR A 79 17.74 -5.53 -15.92
CA THR A 79 18.59 -5.10 -17.03
C THR A 79 18.03 -5.64 -18.32
N GLU A 80 17.82 -4.77 -19.28
CA GLU A 80 17.28 -5.07 -20.61
C GLU A 80 18.21 -4.55 -21.69
N ASN A 81 17.90 -4.82 -22.94
CA ASN A 81 18.66 -4.28 -24.05
C ASN A 81 18.61 -2.74 -24.04
N GLY A 82 19.77 -2.12 -23.86
CA GLY A 82 19.92 -0.67 -23.88
C GLY A 82 19.51 0.08 -22.61
N ILE A 83 19.00 -0.58 -21.55
CA ILE A 83 18.53 0.09 -20.33
C ILE A 83 18.66 -0.79 -19.09
N VAL A 84 18.87 -0.17 -17.96
CA VAL A 84 18.76 -0.81 -16.65
C VAL A 84 17.88 0.00 -15.71
N TYR A 85 17.07 -0.69 -14.92
CA TYR A 85 16.30 -0.16 -13.81
C TYR A 85 16.79 -0.75 -12.51
N VAL A 86 17.31 0.07 -11.59
CA VAL A 86 17.69 -0.37 -10.25
C VAL A 86 16.62 0.14 -9.27
N TYR A 87 15.85 -0.79 -8.73
CA TYR A 87 14.86 -0.54 -7.68
C TYR A 87 15.57 -0.55 -6.33
N ALA A 88 15.98 0.62 -5.90
CA ALA A 88 16.71 0.78 -4.65
C ALA A 88 15.76 1.15 -3.51
N GLU A 89 15.84 0.44 -2.39
CA GLU A 89 15.03 0.71 -1.20
C GLU A 89 15.90 1.35 -0.11
N LEU A 90 15.40 2.43 0.50
CA LEU A 90 16.04 3.04 1.65
C LEU A 90 15.72 2.25 2.92
N ARG A 91 16.69 2.15 3.83
CA ARG A 91 16.50 1.50 5.13
C ARG A 91 15.41 2.16 5.96
N VAL A 92 14.71 1.38 6.75
CA VAL A 92 13.62 1.86 7.64
C VAL A 92 14.11 2.92 8.63
N SER A 93 15.39 2.91 8.98
CA SER A 93 16.02 3.91 9.88
C SER A 93 16.12 5.31 9.28
N VAL A 94 16.02 5.45 7.95
CA VAL A 94 16.08 6.73 7.24
C VAL A 94 14.78 7.49 7.44
N LYS A 95 14.85 8.62 8.14
CA LYS A 95 13.70 9.49 8.41
C LYS A 95 13.47 10.51 7.30
N ASP A 96 14.55 11.07 6.77
CA ASP A 96 14.56 12.03 5.67
C ASP A 96 14.88 11.31 4.37
N LYS A 97 13.83 10.81 3.71
CA LYS A 97 13.96 10.12 2.42
C LYS A 97 14.39 11.08 1.30
N ASP A 98 13.86 12.30 1.30
CA ASP A 98 14.07 13.25 0.21
C ASP A 98 15.52 13.77 0.23
N GLY A 99 16.07 14.03 1.43
CA GLY A 99 17.49 14.35 1.61
C GLY A 99 18.40 13.19 1.20
N ALA A 100 18.03 11.95 1.51
CA ALA A 100 18.80 10.76 1.10
C ALA A 100 18.82 10.61 -0.43
N TRP A 101 17.65 10.71 -1.10
CA TRP A 101 17.58 10.64 -2.56
C TRP A 101 18.29 11.80 -3.24
N SER A 102 18.21 13.01 -2.69
CA SER A 102 18.94 14.17 -3.21
C SER A 102 20.46 13.95 -3.18
N LYS A 103 20.98 13.39 -2.09
CA LYS A 103 22.39 13.02 -1.93
C LYS A 103 22.82 11.96 -2.96
N ILE A 104 22.02 10.92 -3.13
CA ILE A 104 22.28 9.85 -4.11
C ILE A 104 22.26 10.41 -5.54
N ARG A 105 21.26 11.23 -5.89
CA ARG A 105 21.14 11.87 -7.22
C ARG A 105 22.38 12.70 -7.55
N HIS A 106 22.85 13.49 -6.60
CA HIS A 106 24.07 14.30 -6.79
C HIS A 106 25.30 13.43 -7.02
N GLY A 107 25.47 12.37 -6.23
CA GLY A 107 26.57 11.41 -6.38
C GLY A 107 26.54 10.68 -7.73
N LEU A 108 25.35 10.31 -8.20
CA LEU A 108 25.19 9.61 -9.48
C LEU A 108 25.57 10.48 -10.68
N GLN A 109 25.40 11.79 -10.63
CA GLN A 109 25.85 12.69 -11.70
C GLN A 109 27.38 12.71 -11.83
N LEU A 110 28.11 12.66 -10.70
CA LEU A 110 29.55 12.55 -10.71
C LEU A 110 30.01 11.17 -11.17
N PHE A 111 29.37 10.12 -10.65
CA PHE A 111 29.65 8.72 -10.98
C PHE A 111 29.51 8.45 -12.49
N LYS A 112 28.46 8.98 -13.14
CA LYS A 112 28.28 8.88 -14.59
C LYS A 112 29.50 9.36 -15.36
N LYS A 113 30.06 10.51 -14.97
CA LYS A 113 31.20 11.14 -15.69
C LYS A 113 32.50 10.41 -15.48
N THR A 114 32.67 9.73 -14.34
CA THR A 114 33.96 9.17 -13.95
C THR A 114 34.09 7.66 -14.15
N SER A 115 32.95 6.94 -14.13
CA SER A 115 33.00 5.49 -13.97
C SER A 115 32.16 4.71 -14.98
N LEU A 116 31.27 5.36 -15.74
CA LEU A 116 30.46 4.71 -16.76
C LEU A 116 31.00 4.96 -18.16
N PRO A 117 30.67 4.07 -19.13
CA PRO A 117 30.99 4.27 -20.52
C PRO A 117 30.41 5.58 -21.06
N ALA A 118 31.15 6.23 -21.98
CA ALA A 118 30.72 7.49 -22.60
C ALA A 118 29.40 7.39 -23.38
N GLY A 119 29.01 6.18 -23.80
CA GLY A 119 27.74 5.90 -24.50
C GLY A 119 26.51 5.91 -23.59
N VAL A 120 26.66 5.97 -22.27
CA VAL A 120 25.52 6.10 -21.35
C VAL A 120 24.94 7.51 -21.45
N LEU A 121 23.71 7.62 -21.97
CA LEU A 121 23.10 8.93 -22.26
C LEU A 121 22.71 9.66 -20.98
N GLU A 122 21.95 9.03 -20.13
CA GLU A 122 21.42 9.65 -18.91
C GLU A 122 21.23 8.65 -17.78
N ILE A 123 21.33 9.14 -16.54
CA ILE A 123 20.90 8.45 -15.33
C ILE A 123 19.75 9.27 -14.73
N VAL A 124 18.59 8.67 -14.70
CA VAL A 124 17.37 9.27 -14.14
C VAL A 124 17.08 8.63 -12.79
N VAL A 125 16.82 9.45 -11.77
CA VAL A 125 16.38 8.99 -10.44
C VAL A 125 14.92 9.37 -10.24
N VAL A 126 14.07 8.37 -10.20
CA VAL A 126 12.62 8.49 -9.94
C VAL A 126 12.38 8.19 -8.46
N ASP A 127 12.48 9.22 -7.65
CA ASP A 127 12.30 9.13 -6.18
C ASP A 127 10.84 9.34 -5.73
N ASP A 128 9.97 9.76 -6.65
CA ASP A 128 8.53 9.86 -6.47
C ASP A 128 7.77 8.58 -6.91
N PHE A 129 8.48 7.51 -7.25
CA PHE A 129 7.91 6.22 -7.65
C PHE A 129 6.90 5.66 -6.64
N GLY A 130 7.08 5.98 -5.36
CA GLY A 130 6.20 5.59 -4.27
C GLY A 130 4.95 6.44 -4.11
N ASN A 131 4.86 7.59 -4.76
CA ASN A 131 3.74 8.51 -4.57
C ASN A 131 2.45 7.95 -5.18
N THR A 132 1.34 8.13 -4.46
CA THR A 132 0.02 7.65 -4.91
C THR A 132 -0.79 8.82 -5.44
N SER A 133 -1.37 8.63 -6.62
CA SER A 133 -2.28 9.60 -7.23
C SER A 133 -3.57 9.70 -6.40
N SER A 134 -3.89 10.90 -5.98
CA SER A 134 -5.13 11.17 -5.26
C SER A 134 -6.35 11.10 -6.17
N MET A 135 -6.18 11.46 -7.45
CA MET A 135 -7.24 11.40 -8.45
C MET A 135 -6.63 11.19 -9.84
N LEU A 136 -7.26 10.33 -10.64
CA LEU A 136 -6.99 10.16 -12.06
C LEU A 136 -8.20 10.65 -12.85
N LEU A 137 -7.97 11.58 -13.79
CA LEU A 137 -8.99 12.23 -14.60
C LEU A 137 -8.65 12.09 -16.07
N THR A 138 -9.59 11.63 -16.88
CA THR A 138 -9.45 11.65 -18.35
C THR A 138 -10.00 12.93 -18.95
N VAL A 139 -9.42 13.34 -20.07
CA VAL A 139 -9.93 14.38 -20.95
C VAL A 139 -10.02 13.79 -22.34
N GLU A 140 -11.23 13.68 -22.87
CA GLU A 140 -11.49 13.00 -24.14
C GLU A 140 -12.46 13.74 -25.01
N SER A 141 -12.31 13.57 -26.33
CA SER A 141 -13.28 14.01 -27.33
C SER A 141 -13.10 13.15 -28.59
N PRO A 142 -14.18 12.74 -29.26
CA PRO A 142 -14.08 12.02 -30.51
C PRO A 142 -13.72 12.92 -31.71
N GLU A 143 -13.81 14.23 -31.56
CA GLU A 143 -13.67 15.20 -32.68
C GLU A 143 -12.37 16.01 -32.59
N ARG A 144 -11.71 16.05 -31.42
CA ARG A 144 -10.55 16.87 -31.17
C ARG A 144 -9.25 16.15 -31.44
N THR A 145 -8.25 16.92 -31.89
CA THR A 145 -6.88 16.41 -32.08
C THR A 145 -6.20 16.13 -30.73
N PRO A 146 -5.23 15.24 -30.68
CA PRO A 146 -4.45 14.99 -29.47
C PRO A 146 -3.84 16.25 -28.86
N ARG A 147 -3.40 17.19 -29.70
CA ARG A 147 -2.87 18.49 -29.29
C ARG A 147 -3.92 19.35 -28.57
N GLU A 148 -5.13 19.46 -29.15
CA GLU A 148 -6.19 20.22 -28.52
C GLU A 148 -6.58 19.64 -27.17
N LEU A 149 -6.61 18.31 -27.04
CA LEU A 149 -6.87 17.63 -25.77
C LEU A 149 -5.77 17.90 -24.76
N GLU A 150 -4.50 17.94 -25.18
CA GLU A 150 -3.39 18.34 -24.33
C GLU A 150 -3.54 19.79 -23.83
N GLU A 151 -3.86 20.73 -24.72
CA GLU A 151 -4.08 22.14 -24.36
C GLU A 151 -5.21 22.31 -23.32
N TYR A 152 -6.34 21.58 -23.47
CA TYR A 152 -7.40 21.59 -22.47
C TYR A 152 -6.97 20.96 -21.14
N ALA A 153 -6.19 19.88 -21.19
CA ALA A 153 -5.63 19.27 -19.98
C ALA A 153 -4.66 20.23 -19.27
N GLU A 154 -3.81 20.94 -20.00
CA GLU A 154 -2.90 21.93 -19.42
C GLU A 154 -3.62 23.13 -18.81
N GLN A 155 -4.67 23.66 -19.47
CA GLN A 155 -5.50 24.73 -18.92
C GLN A 155 -6.13 24.32 -17.58
N LEU A 156 -6.56 23.06 -17.44
CA LEU A 156 -7.05 22.55 -16.18
C LEU A 156 -5.93 22.43 -15.15
N CYS A 157 -4.78 21.89 -15.56
CA CYS A 157 -3.61 21.76 -14.67
C CYS A 157 -3.15 23.09 -14.10
N ASP A 158 -3.15 24.16 -14.91
CA ASP A 158 -2.78 25.50 -14.46
C ASP A 158 -3.73 26.05 -13.38
N ARG A 159 -5.03 25.82 -13.55
CA ARG A 159 -6.01 26.16 -12.49
C ARG A 159 -5.81 25.34 -11.23
N LEU A 160 -5.52 24.03 -11.38
CA LEU A 160 -5.32 23.13 -10.27
C LEU A 160 -4.05 23.44 -9.48
N ARG A 161 -2.97 23.90 -10.14
CA ARG A 161 -1.73 24.38 -9.49
C ARG A 161 -1.97 25.54 -8.52
N GLY A 162 -3.07 26.28 -8.69
CA GLY A 162 -3.50 27.32 -7.76
C GLY A 162 -4.03 26.81 -6.42
N ILE A 163 -4.24 25.51 -6.24
CA ILE A 163 -4.69 24.91 -4.98
C ILE A 163 -3.47 24.67 -4.07
N PRO A 164 -3.39 25.29 -2.88
CA PRO A 164 -2.20 25.20 -2.03
C PRO A 164 -1.83 23.78 -1.58
N GLU A 165 -2.81 22.90 -1.50
CA GLU A 165 -2.61 21.50 -1.09
C GLU A 165 -2.26 20.58 -2.28
N MET A 166 -2.17 21.12 -3.49
CA MET A 166 -1.73 20.38 -4.66
C MET A 166 -0.25 20.07 -4.56
N GLY A 167 0.09 18.78 -4.72
CA GLY A 167 1.47 18.33 -4.82
C GLY A 167 1.91 18.30 -6.28
N ASN A 168 2.02 17.12 -6.84
CA ASN A 168 2.45 16.92 -8.22
C ASN A 168 1.24 16.75 -9.16
N ILE A 169 1.36 17.28 -10.38
CA ILE A 169 0.40 17.04 -11.47
C ILE A 169 1.18 16.55 -12.68
N LYS A 170 0.77 15.41 -13.21
CA LYS A 170 1.35 14.81 -14.41
C LYS A 170 0.27 14.62 -15.46
N ILE A 171 0.59 14.96 -16.71
CA ILE A 171 -0.27 14.67 -17.86
C ILE A 171 0.37 13.50 -18.60
N LEU A 172 -0.40 12.47 -18.88
CA LEU A 172 0.01 11.23 -19.50
C LEU A 172 -0.84 10.96 -20.75
N GLY A 173 -0.34 10.11 -21.65
CA GLY A 173 -1.05 9.80 -22.91
C GLY A 173 -0.97 10.92 -23.95
N LYS A 174 -0.05 11.87 -23.77
CA LYS A 174 0.22 12.88 -24.77
C LYS A 174 0.78 12.25 -26.04
N GLN A 175 0.31 12.72 -27.19
CA GLN A 175 0.90 12.41 -28.50
C GLN A 175 1.60 13.65 -29.00
N ASN A 176 2.91 13.63 -29.00
CA ASN A 176 3.71 14.77 -29.42
C ASN A 176 3.68 14.90 -30.93
N GLU A 177 3.46 16.11 -31.42
CA GLU A 177 3.68 16.44 -32.87
C GLU A 177 5.17 16.51 -33.15
N GLU A 178 5.52 16.14 -34.37
CA GLU A 178 6.87 16.30 -34.91
C GLU A 178 6.83 16.81 -36.35
N ILE A 179 7.87 17.49 -36.79
CA ILE A 179 8.14 17.76 -38.19
C ILE A 179 9.10 16.72 -38.63
N ALA A 180 8.60 15.74 -39.44
CA ALA A 180 9.39 14.67 -39.97
C ALA A 180 10.03 15.11 -41.31
N VAL A 181 11.35 15.06 -41.34
CA VAL A 181 12.14 15.27 -42.54
C VAL A 181 12.55 13.90 -43.09
N LEU A 182 11.78 13.39 -44.04
CA LEU A 182 11.98 12.08 -44.65
C LEU A 182 12.94 12.19 -45.80
N VAL A 183 14.21 11.91 -45.59
CA VAL A 183 15.26 12.06 -46.58
C VAL A 183 15.32 10.84 -47.49
N ASP A 184 15.30 11.08 -48.80
CA ASP A 184 15.48 10.07 -49.84
C ASP A 184 16.97 9.76 -50.02
N GLN A 185 17.36 8.55 -49.68
CA GLN A 185 18.73 8.10 -49.69
C GLN A 185 19.33 8.04 -51.12
N GLU A 186 18.51 7.68 -52.09
CA GLU A 186 18.95 7.61 -53.49
C GLU A 186 19.24 9.02 -54.05
N LYS A 187 18.41 10.00 -53.69
CA LYS A 187 18.63 11.39 -54.07
C LYS A 187 19.88 11.96 -53.42
N LEU A 188 20.10 11.68 -52.12
CA LEU A 188 21.33 12.06 -51.40
C LEU A 188 22.56 11.51 -52.12
N ALA A 189 22.53 10.24 -52.49
CA ALA A 189 23.61 9.60 -53.19
C ALA A 189 23.82 10.19 -54.62
N ALA A 190 22.73 10.48 -55.34
CA ALA A 190 22.78 11.07 -56.67
C ALA A 190 23.38 12.49 -56.69
N TYR A 191 23.06 13.32 -55.68
CA TYR A 191 23.64 14.65 -55.47
C TYR A 191 25.02 14.65 -54.79
N GLY A 192 25.49 13.49 -54.34
CA GLY A 192 26.77 13.37 -53.65
C GLY A 192 26.77 14.05 -52.24
N ILE A 193 25.63 14.25 -51.65
CA ILE A 193 25.48 14.95 -50.39
C ILE A 193 25.73 13.99 -49.21
N SER A 194 26.64 14.35 -48.35
CA SER A 194 26.89 13.61 -47.13
C SER A 194 25.78 13.85 -46.09
N GLN A 195 25.16 12.79 -45.61
CA GLN A 195 24.15 12.87 -44.55
C GLN A 195 24.67 13.60 -43.31
N ARG A 196 25.94 13.41 -42.97
CA ARG A 196 26.58 14.12 -41.86
C ARG A 196 26.64 15.63 -42.13
N ALA A 197 26.95 16.07 -43.33
CA ALA A 197 26.95 17.48 -43.67
C ALA A 197 25.52 18.05 -43.58
N LEU A 198 24.53 17.30 -44.07
CA LEU A 198 23.12 17.66 -43.93
C LEU A 198 22.69 17.79 -42.47
N LEU A 199 23.05 16.84 -41.62
CA LEU A 199 22.76 16.88 -40.18
C LEU A 199 23.35 18.10 -39.49
N VAL A 200 24.64 18.41 -39.78
CA VAL A 200 25.32 19.56 -39.19
C VAL A 200 24.71 20.87 -39.70
N GLU A 201 24.41 20.97 -40.97
CA GLU A 201 23.79 22.15 -41.57
C GLU A 201 22.43 22.44 -40.96
N LEU A 202 21.55 21.45 -40.90
CA LEU A 202 20.22 21.60 -40.35
C LEU A 202 20.22 21.86 -38.84
N ALA A 203 21.09 21.20 -38.07
CA ALA A 203 21.21 21.37 -36.62
C ALA A 203 21.78 22.76 -36.29
N THR A 204 22.79 23.25 -37.02
CA THR A 204 23.41 24.54 -36.74
C THR A 204 22.50 25.72 -37.03
N GLN A 205 21.68 25.64 -38.05
CA GLN A 205 20.73 26.72 -38.40
C GLN A 205 19.57 26.82 -37.42
N GLY A 206 19.23 25.75 -36.69
CA GLY A 206 18.23 25.76 -35.63
C GLY A 206 18.75 26.21 -34.25
N LEU A 207 20.05 26.50 -34.10
CA LEU A 207 20.64 26.87 -32.84
C LEU A 207 20.47 28.37 -32.55
N ARG A 208 19.93 28.69 -31.39
CA ARG A 208 19.99 30.04 -30.83
C ARG A 208 21.35 30.28 -30.16
N THR A 209 22.08 31.27 -30.65
CA THR A 209 23.37 31.70 -30.11
C THR A 209 23.27 33.13 -29.61
N VAL A 210 24.15 33.51 -28.69
CA VAL A 210 24.22 34.86 -28.20
C VAL A 210 24.78 35.75 -29.28
N GLY A 211 24.02 36.73 -29.71
CA GLY A 211 24.45 37.71 -30.73
C GLY A 211 25.33 38.84 -30.16
N GLY A 212 25.42 38.90 -28.82
CA GLY A 212 26.12 39.98 -28.16
C GLY A 212 25.26 41.25 -27.95
N SER A 213 25.87 42.37 -27.57
CA SER A 213 25.23 43.67 -27.42
C SER A 213 26.04 44.74 -28.13
N VAL A 214 25.34 45.76 -28.64
CA VAL A 214 25.90 47.00 -29.18
C VAL A 214 25.66 48.13 -28.22
N GLU A 215 26.75 48.71 -27.73
CA GLU A 215 26.70 49.84 -26.83
C GLU A 215 26.96 51.12 -27.58
N ASN A 216 26.17 52.15 -27.37
CA ASN A 216 26.36 53.50 -27.89
C ASN A 216 26.01 54.54 -26.82
N GLU A 217 26.21 55.85 -27.11
CA GLU A 217 25.94 56.93 -26.16
C GLU A 217 24.48 57.00 -25.65
N ALA A 218 23.54 56.41 -26.36
CA ALA A 218 22.12 56.37 -26.01
C ALA A 218 21.72 55.15 -25.17
N GLY A 219 22.59 54.10 -25.07
CA GLY A 219 22.31 52.88 -24.30
C GLY A 219 22.89 51.61 -24.94
N GLU A 220 22.58 50.47 -24.32
CA GLU A 220 22.95 49.12 -24.75
C GLU A 220 21.74 48.44 -25.46
N ALA A 221 21.95 47.90 -26.66
CA ALA A 221 20.97 47.16 -27.41
C ALA A 221 21.48 45.73 -27.61
N GLN A 222 20.71 44.74 -27.23
CA GLN A 222 21.03 43.31 -27.44
C GLN A 222 20.77 42.92 -28.89
N VAL A 223 21.68 42.20 -29.46
CA VAL A 223 21.55 41.67 -30.83
C VAL A 223 20.86 40.30 -30.76
N HIS A 224 19.69 40.16 -31.36
CA HIS A 224 18.95 38.95 -31.47
C HIS A 224 19.06 38.37 -32.88
N VAL A 225 19.60 37.16 -33.01
CA VAL A 225 19.59 36.42 -34.25
C VAL A 225 18.33 35.58 -34.32
N THR A 226 17.45 35.89 -35.24
CA THR A 226 16.20 35.14 -35.44
C THR A 226 16.49 33.79 -36.10
N ILE A 227 15.84 32.71 -35.57
CA ILE A 227 15.92 31.38 -36.15
C ILE A 227 15.06 31.38 -37.41
N PRO A 228 15.57 30.85 -38.54
CA PRO A 228 14.84 30.78 -39.81
C PRO A 228 13.68 29.78 -39.81
N TYR A 229 13.62 28.84 -38.85
CA TYR A 229 12.61 27.79 -38.85
C TYR A 229 11.38 28.19 -38.02
N GLN A 230 10.33 28.65 -38.70
CA GLN A 230 9.03 28.93 -38.08
C GLN A 230 7.92 28.03 -38.63
N SER A 231 8.17 27.37 -39.76
CA SER A 231 7.22 26.48 -40.43
C SER A 231 7.91 25.37 -41.21
N GLU A 232 7.15 24.33 -41.57
CA GLU A 232 7.56 23.23 -42.41
C GLU A 232 8.04 23.73 -43.79
N TYR A 233 7.38 24.74 -44.34
CA TYR A 233 7.73 25.35 -45.62
C TYR A 233 9.13 25.99 -45.60
N GLU A 234 9.44 26.74 -44.55
CA GLU A 234 10.76 27.39 -44.42
C GLU A 234 11.89 26.38 -44.26
N ILE A 235 11.63 25.27 -43.54
CA ILE A 235 12.57 24.16 -43.43
C ILE A 235 12.83 23.55 -44.80
N GLY A 236 11.78 23.37 -45.62
CA GLY A 236 11.87 22.84 -46.96
C GLY A 236 12.63 23.74 -47.96
N GLU A 237 12.51 25.04 -47.82
CA GLU A 237 13.18 26.02 -48.68
C GLU A 237 14.67 26.20 -48.36
N GLN A 238 15.16 25.61 -47.31
CA GLN A 238 16.56 25.72 -46.95
C GLN A 238 17.48 25.13 -48.01
N ILE A 239 18.54 25.86 -48.40
CA ILE A 239 19.59 25.38 -49.25
C ILE A 239 20.53 24.49 -48.46
N VAL A 240 20.60 23.22 -48.77
CA VAL A 240 21.44 22.22 -48.10
C VAL A 240 22.72 21.86 -48.85
N PHE A 241 22.78 22.20 -50.11
CA PHE A 241 23.97 22.00 -50.92
C PHE A 241 24.01 22.97 -52.07
N THR A 242 25.22 23.37 -52.45
CA THR A 242 25.46 24.18 -53.65
C THR A 242 26.56 23.48 -54.46
N ASP A 243 26.26 23.14 -55.70
CA ASP A 243 27.21 22.50 -56.55
C ASP A 243 28.32 23.47 -56.98
N PRO A 244 29.46 22.97 -57.51
CA PRO A 244 30.53 23.85 -58.03
C PRO A 244 30.15 24.77 -59.20
N MET A 245 29.00 24.53 -59.82
CA MET A 245 28.45 25.36 -60.90
C MET A 245 27.46 26.42 -60.36
N GLY A 246 27.20 26.45 -59.06
CA GLY A 246 26.31 27.42 -58.43
C GLY A 246 24.85 27.03 -58.41
N HIS A 247 24.47 25.79 -58.72
CA HIS A 247 23.09 25.33 -58.54
C HIS A 247 22.84 24.98 -57.07
N HIS A 248 21.73 25.49 -56.58
CA HIS A 248 21.32 25.27 -55.20
C HIS A 248 20.36 24.09 -55.10
N VAL A 249 20.66 23.13 -54.21
CA VAL A 249 19.76 22.04 -53.86
C VAL A 249 19.09 22.39 -52.57
N ARG A 250 17.74 22.44 -52.56
CA ARG A 250 16.93 22.69 -51.36
C ARG A 250 16.56 21.41 -50.67
N LEU A 251 16.23 21.50 -49.39
CA LEU A 251 15.86 20.33 -48.64
C LEU A 251 14.65 19.58 -49.22
N ARG A 252 13.64 20.32 -49.70
CA ARG A 252 12.47 19.74 -50.41
C ARG A 252 12.80 18.96 -51.68
N ASP A 253 13.97 19.17 -52.29
CA ASP A 253 14.37 18.46 -53.49
C ASP A 253 14.84 17.04 -53.17
N ILE A 254 15.35 16.84 -51.94
CA ILE A 254 15.93 15.59 -51.45
C ILE A 254 15.15 14.92 -50.30
N ALA A 255 14.19 15.62 -49.74
CA ALA A 255 13.40 15.13 -48.61
C ALA A 255 11.92 15.54 -48.74
N THR A 256 11.05 14.73 -48.17
CA THR A 256 9.66 15.07 -47.90
C THR A 256 9.54 15.60 -46.46
N ILE A 257 8.94 16.77 -46.31
CA ILE A 257 8.74 17.37 -44.98
C ILE A 257 7.26 17.36 -44.67
N GLU A 258 6.93 16.72 -43.59
CA GLU A 258 5.55 16.57 -43.14
C GLU A 258 5.41 16.78 -41.63
N ARG A 259 4.34 17.42 -41.23
CA ARG A 259 3.96 17.48 -39.85
C ARG A 259 3.05 16.32 -39.49
N ARG A 260 3.42 15.56 -38.49
CA ARG A 260 2.69 14.38 -38.06
C ARG A 260 2.81 14.21 -36.56
N TYR A 261 2.02 13.32 -36.03
CA TYR A 261 2.27 12.82 -34.65
C TYR A 261 3.40 11.79 -34.70
N ALA A 262 4.31 11.89 -33.72
CA ALA A 262 5.37 10.91 -33.54
C ALA A 262 4.78 9.51 -33.35
N ASP A 263 5.53 8.48 -33.79
CA ASP A 263 5.10 7.10 -33.53
C ASP A 263 4.90 6.89 -32.02
N PRO A 264 3.71 6.46 -31.57
CA PRO A 264 3.39 6.38 -30.16
C PRO A 264 4.23 5.31 -29.47
N THR A 265 4.68 5.61 -28.27
CA THR A 265 5.34 4.65 -27.38
C THR A 265 4.35 3.95 -26.45
N SER A 266 3.19 4.56 -26.24
CA SER A 266 2.11 4.03 -25.44
C SER A 266 0.79 4.69 -25.81
N TYR A 267 -0.31 4.02 -25.49
CA TYR A 267 -1.67 4.55 -25.61
C TYR A 267 -2.40 4.54 -24.29
N ILE A 268 -3.25 5.53 -24.08
CA ILE A 268 -4.23 5.52 -23.00
C ILE A 268 -5.61 5.66 -23.63
N LYS A 269 -6.51 4.71 -23.33
CA LYS A 269 -7.88 4.71 -23.84
C LYS A 269 -8.87 4.67 -22.67
N TYR A 270 -9.97 5.37 -22.83
CA TYR A 270 -11.09 5.29 -21.89
C TYR A 270 -12.32 4.82 -22.67
N ASN A 271 -12.88 3.67 -22.26
CA ASN A 271 -13.99 3.03 -22.94
C ASN A 271 -13.79 2.93 -24.47
N GLY A 272 -12.57 2.63 -24.93
CA GLY A 272 -12.21 2.48 -26.35
C GLY A 272 -11.82 3.78 -27.06
N GLY A 273 -12.04 4.95 -26.46
CA GLY A 273 -11.62 6.25 -26.98
C GLY A 273 -10.23 6.64 -26.51
N ALA A 274 -9.40 7.19 -27.41
CA ALA A 274 -8.12 7.77 -27.02
C ALA A 274 -8.34 8.96 -26.07
N THR A 275 -7.54 9.05 -25.01
CA THR A 275 -7.69 10.07 -23.97
C THR A 275 -6.38 10.57 -23.45
N VAL A 276 -6.38 11.79 -22.95
CA VAL A 276 -5.29 12.36 -22.16
C VAL A 276 -5.63 12.19 -20.69
N LEU A 277 -4.69 11.70 -19.89
CA LEU A 277 -4.86 11.43 -18.47
C LEU A 277 -4.14 12.46 -17.61
N ILE A 278 -4.85 13.05 -16.65
CA ILE A 278 -4.29 13.91 -15.62
C ILE A 278 -4.19 13.12 -14.32
N SER A 279 -2.98 12.96 -13.82
CA SER A 279 -2.69 12.38 -12.51
C SER A 279 -2.40 13.48 -11.51
N MET A 280 -3.13 13.50 -10.40
CA MET A 280 -3.03 14.51 -9.35
C MET A 280 -2.59 13.90 -8.04
N GLU A 281 -1.57 14.49 -7.42
CA GLU A 281 -1.07 14.09 -6.11
C GLU A 281 -1.33 15.22 -5.10
N MET A 282 -1.70 14.87 -3.89
CA MET A 282 -1.85 15.82 -2.79
C MET A 282 -0.53 15.97 -2.03
N ALA A 283 -0.19 17.18 -1.65
CA ALA A 283 0.97 17.43 -0.80
C ALA A 283 0.80 16.78 0.59
N PRO A 284 1.85 16.15 1.15
CA PRO A 284 1.78 15.43 2.43
C PRO A 284 1.25 16.31 3.58
N GLY A 285 0.59 15.67 4.55
CA GLY A 285 0.09 16.34 5.76
C GLY A 285 -1.22 17.12 5.59
N ASN A 286 -1.87 17.05 4.44
CA ASN A 286 -3.14 17.74 4.17
C ASN A 286 -4.35 16.80 4.30
N ASN A 287 -5.54 17.39 4.35
CA ASN A 287 -6.80 16.65 4.41
C ASN A 287 -7.28 16.30 3.00
N ILE A 288 -7.19 15.02 2.62
CA ILE A 288 -7.51 14.56 1.29
C ILE A 288 -8.99 14.80 0.90
N VAL A 289 -9.91 14.76 1.85
CA VAL A 289 -11.34 15.03 1.59
C VAL A 289 -11.59 16.50 1.29
N ALA A 290 -10.91 17.40 2.03
CA ALA A 290 -10.99 18.83 1.79
C ALA A 290 -10.34 19.21 0.45
N PHE A 291 -9.19 18.63 0.17
CA PHE A 291 -8.49 18.74 -1.11
C PHE A 291 -9.40 18.30 -2.27
N GLY A 292 -9.98 17.10 -2.20
CA GLY A 292 -10.85 16.59 -3.25
C GLY A 292 -12.02 17.52 -3.57
N LYS A 293 -12.66 18.12 -2.56
CA LYS A 293 -13.74 19.11 -2.78
C LYS A 293 -13.28 20.37 -3.51
N LYS A 294 -12.04 20.83 -3.26
CA LYS A 294 -11.47 21.97 -3.97
C LYS A 294 -11.17 21.61 -5.43
N VAL A 295 -10.57 20.45 -5.65
CA VAL A 295 -10.28 19.93 -6.99
C VAL A 295 -11.58 19.75 -7.79
N GLU A 296 -12.59 19.13 -7.20
CA GLU A 296 -13.90 18.95 -7.87
C GLU A 296 -14.54 20.28 -8.28
N LYS A 297 -14.45 21.29 -7.43
CA LYS A 297 -14.95 22.63 -7.73
C LYS A 297 -14.23 23.25 -8.93
N GLU A 298 -12.92 23.09 -9.04
CA GLU A 298 -12.17 23.62 -10.19
C GLU A 298 -12.44 22.81 -11.47
N ILE A 299 -12.58 21.47 -11.38
CA ILE A 299 -13.01 20.62 -12.50
C ILE A 299 -14.36 21.07 -13.04
N GLU A 300 -15.35 21.29 -12.18
CA GLU A 300 -16.69 21.74 -12.61
C GLU A 300 -16.67 23.12 -13.28
N LYS A 301 -15.85 24.05 -12.75
CA LYS A 301 -15.64 25.35 -13.39
C LYS A 301 -14.99 25.21 -14.76
N CYS A 302 -13.97 24.35 -14.88
CA CYS A 302 -13.30 24.11 -16.14
C CYS A 302 -14.28 23.49 -17.15
N LYS A 303 -15.05 22.47 -16.72
CA LYS A 303 -16.06 21.83 -17.56
C LYS A 303 -17.06 22.80 -18.14
N SER A 304 -17.43 23.86 -17.40
CA SER A 304 -18.34 24.92 -17.89
C SER A 304 -17.71 25.83 -18.94
N THR A 305 -16.39 25.85 -19.08
CA THR A 305 -15.65 26.70 -20.06
C THR A 305 -15.16 25.94 -21.27
N LEU A 306 -15.17 24.60 -21.22
CA LEU A 306 -14.77 23.75 -22.33
C LEU A 306 -15.84 23.61 -23.38
N PRO A 307 -15.48 23.25 -24.63
CA PRO A 307 -16.42 22.88 -25.67
C PRO A 307 -17.30 21.70 -25.21
N PRO A 308 -18.57 21.63 -25.66
CA PRO A 308 -19.52 20.62 -25.23
C PRO A 308 -19.17 19.20 -25.72
N ASP A 309 -18.27 19.05 -26.66
CA ASP A 309 -17.74 17.80 -27.19
C ASP A 309 -16.56 17.23 -26.38
N VAL A 310 -16.04 17.97 -25.40
CA VAL A 310 -14.96 17.53 -24.52
C VAL A 310 -15.54 17.02 -23.20
N ASP A 311 -15.34 15.73 -22.93
CA ASP A 311 -15.78 15.09 -21.70
C ASP A 311 -14.60 14.82 -20.75
N MET A 312 -14.92 14.83 -19.46
CA MET A 312 -13.98 14.53 -18.39
C MET A 312 -14.55 13.45 -17.47
N HIS A 313 -13.80 12.36 -17.28
CA HIS A 313 -14.21 11.25 -16.44
C HIS A 313 -13.18 10.95 -15.34
N LYS A 314 -13.67 10.72 -14.13
CA LYS A 314 -12.83 10.33 -12.97
C LYS A 314 -12.67 8.83 -13.00
N ILE A 315 -11.46 8.33 -13.24
CA ILE A 315 -11.14 6.89 -13.21
C ILE A 315 -11.02 6.43 -11.76
N THR A 316 -10.22 7.16 -10.98
CA THR A 316 -10.04 6.94 -9.55
C THR A 316 -10.22 8.24 -8.79
N ASN A 317 -10.87 8.16 -7.62
CA ASN A 317 -11.14 9.32 -6.78
C ASN A 317 -10.92 8.91 -5.31
N GLN A 318 -9.67 8.96 -4.87
CA GLN A 318 -9.30 8.62 -3.50
C GLN A 318 -9.97 9.52 -2.44
N PRO A 319 -10.10 10.84 -2.63
CA PRO A 319 -10.89 11.70 -1.74
C PRO A 319 -12.32 11.20 -1.48
N TYR A 320 -13.00 10.71 -2.50
CA TYR A 320 -14.35 10.15 -2.38
C TYR A 320 -14.33 8.84 -1.60
N VAL A 321 -13.38 7.95 -1.91
CA VAL A 321 -13.22 6.66 -1.24
C VAL A 321 -12.93 6.86 0.25
N VAL A 322 -11.99 7.73 0.59
CA VAL A 322 -11.64 8.07 1.97
C VAL A 322 -12.85 8.66 2.71
N ASN A 323 -13.57 9.59 2.08
CA ASN A 323 -14.75 10.17 2.69
C ASN A 323 -15.83 9.11 2.96
N LYS A 324 -16.07 8.20 2.02
CA LYS A 324 -17.02 7.09 2.17
C LYS A 324 -16.61 6.15 3.30
N SER A 325 -15.33 5.76 3.35
CA SER A 325 -14.78 4.87 4.38
C SER A 325 -14.86 5.51 5.77
N VAL A 326 -14.36 6.74 5.93
CA VAL A 326 -14.38 7.44 7.22
C VAL A 326 -15.82 7.68 7.69
N MET A 327 -16.74 8.06 6.80
CA MET A 327 -18.15 8.25 7.18
C MET A 327 -18.83 6.95 7.56
N SER A 328 -18.53 5.84 6.90
CA SER A 328 -19.02 4.51 7.29
C SER A 328 -18.54 4.14 8.70
N PHE A 329 -17.23 4.29 8.97
CA PHE A 329 -16.67 4.03 10.30
C PHE A 329 -17.19 4.98 11.39
N LEU A 330 -17.41 6.24 11.09
CA LEU A 330 -18.05 7.17 12.03
C LEU A 330 -19.48 6.76 12.35
N ARG A 331 -20.22 6.30 11.36
CA ARG A 331 -21.56 5.73 11.55
C ARG A 331 -21.49 4.47 12.43
N ASP A 332 -20.54 3.57 12.17
CA ASP A 332 -20.37 2.34 12.94
C ASP A 332 -19.92 2.64 14.37
N LEU A 333 -19.09 3.65 14.58
CA LEU A 333 -18.73 4.18 15.90
C LEU A 333 -19.97 4.70 16.64
N LEU A 334 -20.82 5.48 15.96
CA LEU A 334 -22.06 5.98 16.54
C LEU A 334 -23.00 4.83 16.91
N PHE A 335 -23.17 3.85 16.03
CA PHE A 335 -23.94 2.64 16.33
C PHE A 335 -23.35 1.86 17.51
N SER A 336 -22.02 1.71 17.59
CA SER A 336 -21.37 1.08 18.74
C SER A 336 -21.66 1.83 20.04
N ILE A 337 -21.60 3.16 20.04
CA ILE A 337 -21.96 3.99 21.20
C ILE A 337 -23.42 3.74 21.61
N LEU A 338 -24.33 3.74 20.65
CA LEU A 338 -25.77 3.50 20.89
C LEU A 338 -26.02 2.08 21.42
N VAL A 339 -25.35 1.08 20.85
CA VAL A 339 -25.44 -0.32 21.33
C VAL A 339 -24.95 -0.43 22.75
N VAL A 340 -23.78 0.13 23.08
CA VAL A 340 -23.21 0.11 24.44
C VAL A 340 -24.17 0.78 25.42
N ILE A 341 -24.70 1.96 25.10
CA ILE A 341 -25.69 2.66 25.95
C ILE A 341 -26.96 1.81 26.10
N SER A 342 -27.45 1.18 25.03
CA SER A 342 -28.65 0.33 25.06
C SER A 342 -28.44 -0.90 25.95
N VAL A 343 -27.28 -1.54 25.84
CA VAL A 343 -26.90 -2.67 26.71
C VAL A 343 -26.82 -2.24 28.15
N MET A 344 -26.25 -1.07 28.42
CA MET A 344 -26.23 -0.51 29.77
C MET A 344 -27.64 -0.24 30.31
N LEU A 345 -28.54 0.32 29.53
CA LEU A 345 -29.94 0.55 29.90
C LEU A 345 -30.70 -0.76 30.14
N LEU A 346 -30.35 -1.83 29.40
CA LEU A 346 -30.98 -3.15 29.58
C LEU A 346 -30.51 -3.83 30.85
N LEU A 347 -29.21 -3.69 31.18
CA LEU A 347 -28.61 -4.45 32.28
C LEU A 347 -28.53 -3.68 33.63
N PHE A 348 -28.56 -2.35 33.63
CA PHE A 348 -28.51 -1.51 34.84
C PHE A 348 -29.79 -0.74 35.06
N PRO A 349 -30.12 -0.39 36.32
CA PRO A 349 -31.17 0.58 36.62
C PRO A 349 -30.92 1.88 35.83
N LEU A 350 -31.99 2.48 35.33
CA LEU A 350 -31.92 3.63 34.41
C LEU A 350 -30.97 4.75 34.87
N ARG A 351 -31.00 5.08 36.18
CA ARG A 351 -30.11 6.14 36.69
C ARG A 351 -28.63 5.76 36.67
N THR A 352 -28.32 4.52 36.99
CA THR A 352 -26.96 3.97 36.94
C THR A 352 -26.48 3.87 35.52
N ALA A 353 -27.31 3.38 34.62
CA ALA A 353 -27.01 3.26 33.21
C ALA A 353 -26.71 4.61 32.53
N LEU A 354 -27.51 5.65 32.87
CA LEU A 354 -27.26 6.99 32.32
C LEU A 354 -25.97 7.61 32.86
N VAL A 355 -25.66 7.41 34.15
CA VAL A 355 -24.42 7.92 34.75
C VAL A 355 -23.19 7.21 34.12
N SER A 356 -23.18 5.88 34.05
CA SER A 356 -22.06 5.14 33.46
C SER A 356 -21.97 5.34 31.93
N GLY A 357 -23.10 5.29 31.25
CA GLY A 357 -23.15 5.45 29.77
C GLY A 357 -22.73 6.85 29.28
N SER A 358 -22.84 7.89 30.15
CA SER A 358 -22.37 9.24 29.80
C SER A 358 -20.86 9.32 29.58
N SER A 359 -20.08 8.39 30.12
CA SER A 359 -18.61 8.33 29.90
C SER A 359 -18.24 8.11 28.43
N VAL A 360 -19.01 7.31 27.70
CA VAL A 360 -18.68 6.89 26.33
C VAL A 360 -18.60 8.09 25.37
N PRO A 361 -19.66 8.87 25.15
CA PRO A 361 -19.61 9.99 24.20
C PRO A 361 -18.64 11.09 24.65
N VAL A 362 -18.54 11.33 25.96
CA VAL A 362 -17.65 12.38 26.50
C VAL A 362 -16.18 12.01 26.32
N CYS A 363 -15.78 10.79 26.72
CA CYS A 363 -14.39 10.36 26.54
C CYS A 363 -14.00 10.25 25.06
N THR A 364 -14.90 9.76 24.20
CA THR A 364 -14.65 9.71 22.75
C THR A 364 -14.43 11.10 22.18
N ALA A 365 -15.26 12.09 22.52
CA ALA A 365 -15.08 13.46 22.06
C ALA A 365 -13.76 14.07 22.54
N ILE A 366 -13.41 13.90 23.84
CA ILE A 366 -12.14 14.41 24.38
C ILE A 366 -10.95 13.74 23.69
N THR A 367 -11.04 12.43 23.42
CA THR A 367 -9.99 11.69 22.69
C THR A 367 -9.76 12.24 21.32
N MET A 368 -10.82 12.56 20.56
CA MET A 368 -10.69 13.22 19.23
C MET A 368 -10.01 14.59 19.35
N GLY A 369 -10.30 15.34 20.43
CA GLY A 369 -9.61 16.59 20.72
C GLY A 369 -8.11 16.42 20.98
N LEU A 370 -7.72 15.38 21.74
CA LEU A 370 -6.32 15.05 22.01
C LEU A 370 -5.60 14.58 20.73
N MET A 371 -6.26 13.78 19.89
CA MET A 371 -5.73 13.36 18.59
C MET A 371 -5.39 14.58 17.72
N TYR A 372 -6.30 15.55 17.67
CA TYR A 372 -6.07 16.80 16.93
C TYR A 372 -4.86 17.59 17.46
N LEU A 373 -4.71 17.73 18.78
CA LEU A 373 -3.58 18.41 19.40
C LEU A 373 -2.23 17.71 19.13
N CYS A 374 -2.26 16.38 19.04
CA CYS A 374 -1.06 15.58 18.78
C CYS A 374 -0.80 15.35 17.29
N GLY A 375 -1.61 15.91 16.39
CA GLY A 375 -1.46 15.71 14.94
C GLY A 375 -1.76 14.30 14.47
N ILE A 376 -2.56 13.53 15.21
CA ILE A 376 -2.97 12.17 14.83
C ILE A 376 -4.17 12.28 13.90
N GLU A 377 -4.07 11.65 12.74
CA GLU A 377 -5.09 11.64 11.70
C GLU A 377 -6.29 10.78 12.06
N LEU A 378 -7.46 11.12 11.51
CA LEU A 378 -8.66 10.32 11.60
C LEU A 378 -8.72 9.36 10.41
N ASN A 379 -8.37 8.10 10.66
CA ASN A 379 -8.38 7.04 9.67
C ASN A 379 -9.09 5.80 10.20
N THR A 380 -9.22 4.77 9.38
CA THR A 380 -9.93 3.54 9.76
C THR A 380 -9.29 2.83 10.94
N VAL A 381 -7.96 2.93 11.10
CA VAL A 381 -7.21 2.33 12.22
C VAL A 381 -7.53 3.04 13.54
N THR A 382 -7.51 4.37 13.55
CA THR A 382 -7.82 5.16 14.75
C THR A 382 -9.30 5.05 15.14
N LEU A 383 -10.21 4.99 14.16
CA LEU A 383 -11.63 4.77 14.39
C LEU A 383 -11.91 3.35 14.92
N ALA A 384 -11.24 2.34 14.37
CA ALA A 384 -11.33 0.97 14.89
C ALA A 384 -10.82 0.88 16.33
N ALA A 385 -9.70 1.55 16.66
CA ALA A 385 -9.20 1.65 18.01
C ALA A 385 -10.24 2.28 18.96
N LEU A 386 -10.92 3.35 18.53
CA LEU A 386 -12.00 3.96 19.32
C LEU A 386 -13.16 2.99 19.57
N ILE A 387 -13.60 2.23 18.56
CA ILE A 387 -14.68 1.24 18.70
C ILE A 387 -14.30 0.16 19.71
N VAL A 388 -13.08 -0.36 19.64
CA VAL A 388 -12.58 -1.38 20.59
C VAL A 388 -12.56 -0.87 22.02
N VAL A 389 -12.14 0.37 22.21
CA VAL A 389 -11.99 0.96 23.55
C VAL A 389 -13.33 1.34 24.17
N LEU A 390 -14.43 1.46 23.40
CA LEU A 390 -15.75 1.83 23.94
C LEU A 390 -16.19 0.94 25.10
N GLY A 391 -16.01 -0.37 24.97
CA GLY A 391 -16.29 -1.33 26.05
C GLY A 391 -15.43 -1.09 27.29
N MET A 392 -14.14 -0.79 27.07
CA MET A 392 -13.19 -0.56 28.17
C MET A 392 -13.41 0.78 28.89
N ILE A 393 -13.91 1.82 28.18
CA ILE A 393 -14.27 3.12 28.76
C ILE A 393 -15.40 2.97 29.81
N VAL A 394 -16.37 2.13 29.51
CA VAL A 394 -17.50 1.88 30.41
C VAL A 394 -17.05 1.19 31.69
N ASP A 395 -16.07 0.31 31.62
CA ASP A 395 -15.57 -0.51 32.72
C ASP A 395 -15.14 0.33 33.90
N ASP A 396 -14.36 1.39 33.71
CA ASP A 396 -13.90 2.27 34.80
C ASP A 396 -15.07 2.92 35.53
N SER A 397 -16.06 3.37 34.77
CA SER A 397 -17.26 3.99 35.28
C SER A 397 -18.12 3.00 36.09
N VAL A 398 -18.28 1.78 35.58
CA VAL A 398 -19.05 0.71 36.26
C VAL A 398 -18.40 0.32 37.58
N ILE A 399 -17.08 0.15 37.60
CA ILE A 399 -16.33 -0.24 38.81
C ILE A 399 -16.48 0.81 39.90
N VAL A 400 -16.38 2.10 39.56
CA VAL A 400 -16.55 3.20 40.54
C VAL A 400 -17.98 3.26 41.03
N ILE A 401 -18.99 3.07 40.19
CA ILE A 401 -20.41 3.08 40.57
C ILE A 401 -20.74 1.86 41.46
N ASP A 402 -20.20 0.68 41.13
CA ASP A 402 -20.40 -0.52 41.93
C ASP A 402 -19.84 -0.33 43.33
N GLY A 403 -18.59 0.16 43.45
CA GLY A 403 -18.02 0.50 44.74
C GLY A 403 -18.81 1.58 45.53
N TYR A 404 -19.33 2.61 44.84
CA TYR A 404 -20.19 3.62 45.41
C TYR A 404 -21.47 3.00 45.98
N THR A 405 -22.11 2.13 45.23
CA THR A 405 -23.36 1.48 45.61
C THR A 405 -23.16 0.56 46.79
N ASP A 406 -22.03 -0.12 46.88
CA ASP A 406 -21.64 -0.97 47.99
C ASP A 406 -21.54 -0.19 49.31
N TYR A 407 -20.79 0.89 49.34
CA TYR A 407 -20.67 1.73 50.53
C TYR A 407 -22.01 2.36 50.93
N LEU A 408 -22.86 2.70 49.92
CA LEU A 408 -24.19 3.22 50.18
C LEU A 408 -25.11 2.18 50.81
N HIS A 409 -25.03 0.90 50.40
CA HIS A 409 -25.77 -0.20 51.02
C HIS A 409 -25.28 -0.52 52.42
N GLN A 410 -23.99 -0.34 52.72
CA GLN A 410 -23.43 -0.44 54.06
C GLN A 410 -23.88 0.69 55.04
N GLY A 411 -24.67 1.66 54.54
CA GLY A 411 -25.23 2.72 55.35
C GLY A 411 -24.42 4.02 55.38
N TYR A 412 -23.32 4.11 54.63
CA TYR A 412 -22.52 5.34 54.64
C TYR A 412 -23.23 6.47 53.85
N SER A 413 -22.82 7.71 54.14
CA SER A 413 -23.36 8.89 53.44
C SER A 413 -22.95 8.90 51.96
N ARG A 414 -23.74 9.53 51.09
CA ARG A 414 -23.47 9.60 49.64
C ARG A 414 -22.10 10.16 49.32
N TRP A 415 -21.68 11.21 50.01
CA TRP A 415 -20.38 11.85 49.81
C TRP A 415 -19.22 10.97 50.27
N TYR A 416 -19.39 10.29 51.42
CA TYR A 416 -18.40 9.32 51.87
C TYR A 416 -18.27 8.14 50.95
N SER A 417 -19.38 7.58 50.49
CA SER A 417 -19.41 6.45 49.55
C SER A 417 -18.70 6.80 48.24
N ALA A 418 -18.97 8.00 47.67
CA ALA A 418 -18.34 8.47 46.46
C ALA A 418 -16.83 8.68 46.62
N PHE A 419 -16.40 9.31 47.71
CA PHE A 419 -14.99 9.57 47.97
C PHE A 419 -14.20 8.27 48.23
N PHE A 420 -14.73 7.39 49.06
CA PHE A 420 -14.03 6.17 49.45
C PHE A 420 -13.97 5.15 48.34
N SER A 421 -15.03 4.98 47.56
CA SER A 421 -15.04 4.15 46.36
C SER A 421 -13.92 4.56 45.40
N THR A 422 -13.86 5.85 45.08
CA THR A 422 -12.84 6.36 44.16
C THR A 422 -11.42 6.23 44.70
N LYS A 423 -11.22 6.56 46.00
CA LYS A 423 -9.89 6.46 46.64
C LYS A 423 -9.35 5.04 46.64
N THR A 424 -10.20 4.06 46.94
CA THR A 424 -9.80 2.66 47.03
C THR A 424 -9.51 2.05 45.64
N LEU A 425 -10.27 2.45 44.62
CA LEU A 425 -10.20 1.85 43.31
C LEU A 425 -9.26 2.59 42.33
N PHE A 426 -8.78 3.79 42.67
CA PHE A 426 -7.97 4.62 41.78
C PHE A 426 -6.67 3.94 41.34
N VAL A 427 -5.91 3.40 42.30
CA VAL A 427 -4.60 2.78 41.99
C VAL A 427 -4.76 1.52 41.12
N PRO A 428 -5.64 0.55 41.48
CA PRO A 428 -5.87 -0.62 40.65
C PRO A 428 -6.32 -0.30 39.23
N MET A 429 -7.28 0.62 39.10
CA MET A 429 -7.79 1.03 37.80
C MET A 429 -6.71 1.68 36.96
N SER A 430 -5.95 2.62 37.53
CA SER A 430 -4.88 3.30 36.80
C SER A 430 -3.79 2.34 36.33
N LEU A 431 -3.37 1.41 37.16
CA LEU A 431 -2.38 0.41 36.81
C LEU A 431 -2.87 -0.57 35.75
N ALA A 432 -4.11 -1.04 35.86
CA ALA A 432 -4.72 -1.91 34.86
C ALA A 432 -4.79 -1.20 33.49
N THR A 433 -5.18 0.05 33.47
CA THR A 433 -5.27 0.85 32.24
C THR A 433 -3.89 1.12 31.62
N LEU A 434 -2.88 1.45 32.45
CA LEU A 434 -1.51 1.62 31.98
C LEU A 434 -0.93 0.31 31.45
N ALA A 435 -1.24 -0.82 32.11
CA ALA A 435 -0.83 -2.14 31.66
C ALA A 435 -1.42 -2.48 30.28
N ILE A 436 -2.74 -2.26 30.11
CA ILE A 436 -3.41 -2.48 28.82
C ILE A 436 -2.82 -1.60 27.72
N SER A 437 -2.72 -0.30 27.97
CA SER A 437 -2.15 0.63 27.00
C SER A 437 -0.70 0.28 26.66
N GLY A 438 0.10 -0.08 27.69
CA GLY A 438 1.51 -0.43 27.56
C GLY A 438 1.77 -1.66 26.69
N MET A 439 0.82 -2.61 26.65
CA MET A 439 0.94 -3.82 25.83
C MET A 439 0.97 -3.55 24.32
N PHE A 440 0.39 -2.45 23.86
CA PHE A 440 0.35 -2.12 22.43
C PHE A 440 1.64 -1.46 21.93
N PHE A 441 2.39 -0.77 22.80
CA PHE A 441 3.56 0.01 22.36
C PHE A 441 4.71 -0.83 21.79
N PRO A 442 5.03 -2.05 22.25
CA PRO A 442 6.07 -2.87 21.63
C PRO A 442 5.82 -3.10 20.14
N MET A 443 4.57 -3.21 19.71
CA MET A 443 4.21 -3.41 18.30
C MET A 443 4.67 -2.24 17.43
N THR A 444 4.59 -1.00 17.92
CA THR A 444 4.98 0.21 17.16
C THR A 444 6.50 0.36 16.97
N ARG A 445 7.29 -0.37 17.73
CA ARG A 445 8.76 -0.28 17.70
C ARG A 445 9.43 -1.48 17.07
N ILE A 446 8.81 -2.64 17.17
CA ILE A 446 9.37 -3.90 16.71
C ILE A 446 8.89 -4.23 15.30
N ILE A 447 7.61 -3.99 15.00
CA ILE A 447 7.07 -4.20 13.67
C ILE A 447 7.53 -3.04 12.78
N THR A 448 8.19 -3.36 11.68
CA THR A 448 8.78 -2.40 10.75
C THR A 448 8.12 -2.49 9.36
N GLY A 449 8.38 -1.48 8.52
CA GLY A 449 7.81 -1.42 7.17
C GLY A 449 6.32 -1.05 7.16
N PRO A 450 5.57 -1.34 6.07
CA PRO A 450 4.18 -0.92 5.90
C PRO A 450 3.24 -1.39 7.01
N LEU A 451 3.46 -2.60 7.56
CA LEU A 451 2.69 -3.12 8.69
C LEU A 451 2.97 -2.35 9.99
N GLY A 452 4.21 -1.91 10.21
CA GLY A 452 4.57 -1.04 11.33
C GLY A 452 3.88 0.31 11.23
N ASP A 453 3.92 0.93 10.05
CA ASP A 453 3.23 2.19 9.77
C ASP A 453 1.71 2.05 9.99
N PHE A 454 1.11 0.90 9.58
CA PHE A 454 -0.31 0.61 9.79
C PHE A 454 -0.70 0.57 11.27
N VAL A 455 0.06 -0.10 12.13
CA VAL A 455 -0.30 -0.25 13.55
C VAL A 455 0.12 0.92 14.43
N GLN A 456 0.94 1.84 13.94
CA GLN A 456 1.61 2.88 14.72
C GLN A 456 0.65 3.80 15.50
N LEU A 457 -0.49 4.18 14.93
CA LEU A 457 -1.44 5.12 15.52
C LEU A 457 -2.42 4.46 16.50
N PHE A 458 -2.60 3.15 16.42
CA PHE A 458 -3.54 2.40 17.26
C PHE A 458 -3.26 2.54 18.77
N PRO A 459 -2.02 2.30 19.26
CA PRO A 459 -1.70 2.42 20.69
C PRO A 459 -1.91 3.81 21.27
N TRP A 460 -1.60 4.85 20.51
CA TRP A 460 -1.80 6.23 20.95
C TRP A 460 -3.28 6.56 21.12
N THR A 461 -4.11 6.14 20.19
CA THR A 461 -5.55 6.33 20.26
C THR A 461 -6.15 5.60 21.47
N VAL A 462 -5.73 4.34 21.69
CA VAL A 462 -6.14 3.55 22.88
C VAL A 462 -5.70 4.23 24.17
N LEU A 463 -4.45 4.67 24.25
CA LEU A 463 -3.92 5.36 25.44
C LEU A 463 -4.72 6.62 25.77
N PHE A 464 -4.97 7.48 24.78
CA PHE A 464 -5.72 8.72 25.01
C PHE A 464 -7.14 8.43 25.48
N ALA A 465 -7.83 7.48 24.85
CA ALA A 465 -9.18 7.12 25.23
C ALA A 465 -9.27 6.55 26.65
N LEU A 466 -8.36 5.66 27.02
CA LEU A 466 -8.33 5.05 28.34
C LEU A 466 -7.89 6.03 29.43
N VAL A 467 -6.95 6.92 29.17
CA VAL A 467 -6.57 7.99 30.10
C VAL A 467 -7.75 8.93 30.33
N CYS A 468 -8.46 9.33 29.27
CA CYS A 468 -9.70 10.12 29.41
C CYS A 468 -10.75 9.38 30.25
N SER A 469 -10.88 8.08 30.08
CA SER A 469 -11.80 7.23 30.86
C SER A 469 -11.50 7.30 32.36
N ILE A 470 -10.23 7.12 32.76
CA ILE A 470 -9.84 7.23 34.18
C ILE A 470 -10.17 8.60 34.73
N PHE A 471 -9.79 9.67 34.04
CA PHE A 471 -10.09 11.02 34.49
C PHE A 471 -11.59 11.25 34.67
N TYR A 472 -12.38 10.78 33.71
CA TYR A 472 -13.85 10.87 33.81
C TYR A 472 -14.40 10.05 34.96
N ALA A 473 -13.94 8.81 35.12
CA ALA A 473 -14.37 7.91 36.21
C ALA A 473 -14.01 8.43 37.61
N VAL A 474 -12.86 9.09 37.75
CA VAL A 474 -12.39 9.61 39.05
C VAL A 474 -13.01 10.96 39.39
N TRP A 475 -13.23 11.83 38.43
CA TRP A 475 -13.64 13.21 38.68
C TRP A 475 -15.13 13.45 38.48
N ILE A 476 -15.76 12.84 37.54
CA ILE A 476 -17.12 13.11 37.10
C ILE A 476 -18.11 12.07 37.66
N ILE A 477 -17.82 10.78 37.49
CA ILE A 477 -18.71 9.69 37.92
C ILE A 477 -19.05 9.76 39.41
N PRO A 478 -18.14 9.99 40.35
CA PRO A 478 -18.45 10.05 41.75
C PRO A 478 -19.45 11.17 42.09
N TYR A 479 -19.32 12.32 41.43
CA TYR A 479 -20.25 13.43 41.60
C TYR A 479 -21.64 13.10 41.03
N LEU A 480 -21.69 12.62 39.77
CA LEU A 480 -22.95 12.22 39.14
C LEU A 480 -23.68 11.14 39.99
N SER A 481 -22.93 10.20 40.54
CA SER A 481 -23.48 9.16 41.44
C SER A 481 -24.14 9.75 42.67
N THR A 482 -23.54 10.77 43.31
CA THR A 482 -24.15 11.43 44.48
C THR A 482 -25.45 12.15 44.14
N VAL A 483 -25.57 12.70 42.93
CA VAL A 483 -26.75 13.46 42.46
C VAL A 483 -27.87 12.53 42.01
N PHE A 484 -27.57 11.56 41.19
CA PHE A 484 -28.58 10.74 40.50
C PHE A 484 -28.90 9.44 41.21
N ILE A 485 -27.90 8.78 41.88
CA ILE A 485 -28.07 7.49 42.54
C ILE A 485 -28.35 7.74 44.04
N LYS A 486 -29.58 7.56 44.44
CA LYS A 486 -30.04 7.77 45.79
C LYS A 486 -30.39 6.42 46.43
N ARG A 487 -30.21 6.31 47.77
CA ARG A 487 -30.70 5.16 48.53
C ARG A 487 -32.21 5.08 48.36
N ASN A 488 -32.74 3.92 47.98
CA ASN A 488 -34.18 3.71 48.04
C ASN A 488 -34.65 3.83 49.49
N LYS A 489 -35.59 4.71 49.73
CA LYS A 489 -36.29 4.73 51.02
C LYS A 489 -37.14 3.46 51.08
N ASP A 490 -37.08 2.77 52.23
CA ASP A 490 -37.86 1.59 52.45
C ASP A 490 -39.35 1.89 52.16
N GLY A 491 -39.95 1.18 51.21
CA GLY A 491 -41.37 1.30 50.86
C GLY A 491 -41.74 1.67 49.43
N ILE A 492 -40.79 2.03 48.54
CA ILE A 492 -41.12 2.26 47.12
C ILE A 492 -40.87 0.96 46.35
N ALA A 493 -41.95 0.34 45.85
CA ALA A 493 -41.84 -0.85 45.01
C ALA A 493 -41.01 -0.56 43.76
N PRO A 494 -40.05 -1.43 43.37
CA PRO A 494 -39.25 -1.26 42.14
C PRO A 494 -40.18 -1.28 40.93
N ASN A 495 -39.85 -0.45 39.95
CA ASN A 495 -40.55 -0.43 38.67
C ASN A 495 -40.57 -1.83 38.05
N ARG A 496 -41.62 -2.23 37.30
CA ARG A 496 -41.72 -3.58 36.67
C ARG A 496 -40.46 -3.99 35.92
N PHE A 497 -39.80 -3.05 35.25
CA PHE A 497 -38.57 -3.28 34.52
C PHE A 497 -37.37 -3.51 35.48
N GLU A 498 -37.21 -2.71 36.52
CA GLU A 498 -36.18 -2.90 37.55
C GLU A 498 -36.38 -4.23 38.29
N ALA A 499 -37.62 -4.62 38.53
CA ALA A 499 -37.93 -5.93 39.11
C ALA A 499 -37.56 -7.09 38.21
N ALA A 500 -37.74 -6.96 36.91
CA ALA A 500 -37.33 -7.96 35.92
C ALA A 500 -35.78 -8.04 35.84
N GLN A 501 -35.08 -6.91 35.79
CA GLN A 501 -33.59 -6.87 35.82
C GLN A 501 -33.06 -7.54 37.12
N ASN A 502 -33.61 -7.20 38.26
CA ASN A 502 -33.20 -7.81 39.54
C ASN A 502 -33.44 -9.33 39.57
N ARG A 503 -34.59 -9.81 39.03
CA ARG A 503 -34.86 -11.26 38.92
C ARG A 503 -33.83 -11.95 38.01
N PHE A 504 -33.50 -11.34 36.89
CA PHE A 504 -32.49 -11.89 35.97
C PHE A 504 -31.11 -11.99 36.66
N PHE A 505 -30.68 -10.96 37.38
CA PHE A 505 -29.38 -11.01 38.07
C PHE A 505 -29.40 -11.95 39.27
N ILE A 506 -30.52 -12.06 40.02
CA ILE A 506 -30.64 -13.06 41.09
C ILE A 506 -30.54 -14.47 40.49
N PHE A 507 -31.25 -14.75 39.41
CA PHE A 507 -31.16 -16.03 38.71
C PHE A 507 -29.73 -16.33 38.22
N LEU A 508 -29.06 -15.34 37.61
CA LEU A 508 -27.70 -15.49 37.13
C LEU A 508 -26.71 -15.73 38.27
N GLN A 509 -26.91 -15.03 39.39
CA GLN A 509 -26.10 -15.20 40.61
C GLN A 509 -26.29 -16.58 41.22
N ASP A 510 -27.55 -17.03 41.37
CA ASP A 510 -27.86 -18.36 41.91
C ASP A 510 -27.29 -19.49 41.04
N LEU A 511 -27.39 -19.32 39.72
CA LEU A 511 -26.77 -20.25 38.75
C LEU A 511 -25.25 -20.28 38.95
N TYR A 512 -24.63 -19.11 39.01
CA TYR A 512 -23.19 -18.98 39.19
C TYR A 512 -22.73 -19.56 40.53
N ASP A 513 -23.44 -19.26 41.66
CA ASP A 513 -23.12 -19.77 42.98
C ASP A 513 -23.15 -21.32 43.00
N LYS A 514 -24.12 -21.93 42.32
CA LYS A 514 -24.17 -23.40 42.14
C LYS A 514 -22.99 -23.93 41.37
N VAL A 515 -22.66 -23.29 40.20
CA VAL A 515 -21.54 -23.69 39.37
C VAL A 515 -20.23 -23.52 40.13
N LEU A 516 -20.03 -22.38 40.75
CA LEU A 516 -18.82 -22.09 41.54
C LEU A 516 -18.63 -23.09 42.69
N THR A 517 -19.71 -23.41 43.40
CA THR A 517 -19.67 -24.42 44.48
C THR A 517 -19.25 -25.79 43.97
N HIS A 518 -19.73 -26.18 42.75
CA HIS A 518 -19.35 -27.42 42.12
C HIS A 518 -17.87 -27.38 41.70
N CYS A 519 -17.42 -26.27 41.13
CA CYS A 519 -16.02 -26.02 40.75
C CYS A 519 -15.06 -26.13 41.93
N PHE A 520 -15.44 -25.62 43.10
CA PHE A 520 -14.65 -25.74 44.32
C PHE A 520 -14.63 -27.17 44.89
N ARG A 521 -15.64 -28.02 44.57
CA ARG A 521 -15.63 -29.45 44.95
C ARG A 521 -14.66 -30.26 44.07
N HIS A 522 -14.53 -29.90 42.80
CA HIS A 522 -13.74 -30.62 41.83
C HIS A 522 -12.69 -29.73 41.13
N PRO A 523 -11.71 -29.22 41.86
CA PRO A 523 -10.76 -28.25 41.29
C PRO A 523 -9.90 -28.81 40.15
N ALA A 524 -9.54 -30.11 40.19
CA ALA A 524 -8.78 -30.75 39.16
C ALA A 524 -9.50 -30.79 37.81
N VAL A 525 -10.83 -31.00 37.82
CA VAL A 525 -11.66 -30.95 36.61
C VAL A 525 -11.69 -29.56 35.99
N VAL A 526 -11.78 -28.53 36.84
CA VAL A 526 -11.79 -27.13 36.36
C VAL A 526 -10.44 -26.76 35.69
N ILE A 527 -9.33 -27.13 36.30
CA ILE A 527 -7.99 -26.90 35.76
C ILE A 527 -7.78 -27.71 34.47
N LEU A 528 -8.26 -28.99 34.43
CA LEU A 528 -8.20 -29.80 33.22
C LEU A 528 -9.03 -29.19 32.07
N LEU A 529 -10.22 -28.66 32.39
CA LEU A 529 -11.07 -27.97 31.43
C LEU A 529 -10.39 -26.71 30.86
N ALA A 530 -9.73 -25.92 31.70
CA ALA A 530 -8.94 -24.77 31.26
C ALA A 530 -7.79 -25.20 30.34
N PHE A 531 -7.06 -26.26 30.69
CA PHE A 531 -5.97 -26.80 29.89
C PHE A 531 -6.49 -27.34 28.54
N SER A 532 -7.62 -28.05 28.54
CA SER A 532 -8.25 -28.56 27.32
C SER A 532 -8.72 -27.43 26.41
N ALA A 533 -9.26 -26.34 26.98
CA ALA A 533 -9.63 -25.17 26.20
C ALA A 533 -8.41 -24.49 25.55
N ILE A 534 -7.31 -24.34 26.27
CA ILE A 534 -6.05 -23.77 25.74
C ILE A 534 -5.51 -24.69 24.63
N SER A 535 -5.47 -26.02 24.85
CA SER A 535 -4.97 -26.98 23.87
C SER A 535 -5.85 -27.00 22.61
N LEU A 536 -7.17 -26.92 22.76
CA LEU A 536 -8.09 -26.83 21.62
C LEU A 536 -7.94 -25.50 20.89
N GLY A 537 -7.72 -24.40 21.60
CA GLY A 537 -7.40 -23.11 20.99
C GLY A 537 -6.11 -23.16 20.16
N ALA A 538 -5.04 -23.75 20.71
CA ALA A 538 -3.79 -23.94 19.99
C ALA A 538 -3.97 -24.86 18.76
N PHE A 539 -4.77 -25.93 18.87
CA PHE A 539 -5.11 -26.78 17.72
C PHE A 539 -5.89 -26.03 16.64
N LEU A 540 -6.90 -25.25 17.02
CA LEU A 540 -7.65 -24.41 16.07
C LEU A 540 -6.75 -23.39 15.40
N PHE A 541 -5.81 -22.80 16.12
CA PHE A 541 -4.84 -21.87 15.55
C PHE A 541 -4.03 -22.49 14.40
N THR A 542 -3.64 -23.75 14.51
CA THR A 542 -2.91 -24.45 13.43
C THR A 542 -3.77 -24.69 12.17
N ARG A 543 -5.09 -24.54 12.28
CA ARG A 543 -6.04 -24.67 11.16
C ARG A 543 -6.41 -23.34 10.51
N LEU A 544 -6.07 -22.22 11.14
CA LEU A 544 -6.32 -20.91 10.58
C LEU A 544 -5.28 -20.57 9.51
N GLN A 545 -5.72 -19.94 8.45
CA GLN A 545 -4.82 -19.35 7.47
C GLN A 545 -4.24 -18.07 8.05
N ILE A 546 -2.95 -17.82 7.76
CA ILE A 546 -2.26 -16.62 8.21
C ILE A 546 -2.10 -15.70 7.00
N GLN A 547 -2.91 -14.65 6.96
CA GLN A 547 -2.81 -13.59 5.96
C GLN A 547 -2.77 -12.25 6.70
N MET A 548 -1.60 -11.60 6.71
CA MET A 548 -1.38 -10.40 7.53
C MET A 548 -2.30 -9.25 7.15
N LEU A 549 -2.46 -8.97 5.87
CA LEU A 549 -3.43 -8.01 5.33
C LEU A 549 -4.29 -8.72 4.29
N PRO A 550 -5.62 -8.58 4.35
CA PRO A 550 -6.53 -9.17 3.38
C PRO A 550 -6.54 -8.38 2.06
N LYS A 551 -7.21 -8.94 1.05
CA LYS A 551 -7.52 -8.23 -0.18
C LYS A 551 -8.48 -7.07 0.08
N ALA A 552 -8.34 -5.99 -0.69
CA ALA A 552 -9.13 -4.78 -0.51
C ALA A 552 -10.57 -4.95 -1.04
N ASP A 553 -11.53 -4.46 -0.27
CA ASP A 553 -12.93 -4.37 -0.68
C ASP A 553 -13.12 -3.11 -1.54
N ARG A 554 -13.00 -3.28 -2.87
CA ARG A 554 -13.08 -2.19 -3.84
C ARG A 554 -14.04 -2.54 -4.98
N ASN A 555 -14.69 -1.52 -5.52
CA ASN A 555 -15.47 -1.63 -6.74
C ASN A 555 -14.63 -1.42 -8.00
N CYS A 556 -13.37 -1.77 -7.95
CA CYS A 556 -12.44 -1.76 -9.09
C CYS A 556 -11.41 -2.87 -8.93
N PHE A 557 -10.86 -3.30 -10.06
CA PHE A 557 -9.75 -4.26 -10.14
C PHE A 557 -8.84 -3.91 -11.30
N ALA A 558 -7.64 -4.46 -11.30
CA ALA A 558 -6.70 -4.33 -12.40
C ALA A 558 -6.71 -5.61 -13.27
N VAL A 559 -6.53 -5.43 -14.57
CA VAL A 559 -6.20 -6.52 -15.48
C VAL A 559 -4.82 -6.21 -16.05
N GLU A 560 -3.89 -7.13 -15.90
CA GLU A 560 -2.53 -7.04 -16.44
C GLU A 560 -2.43 -7.99 -17.62
N MET A 561 -1.86 -7.51 -18.71
CA MET A 561 -1.70 -8.26 -19.96
C MET A 561 -0.22 -8.27 -20.33
N HIS A 562 0.32 -9.45 -20.51
CA HIS A 562 1.70 -9.66 -20.89
C HIS A 562 1.73 -10.42 -22.21
N LEU A 563 2.40 -9.86 -23.22
CA LEU A 563 2.69 -10.51 -24.48
C LEU A 563 4.15 -10.99 -24.48
N SER A 564 4.46 -11.87 -25.42
CA SER A 564 5.83 -12.35 -25.60
C SER A 564 6.80 -11.21 -25.91
N GLU A 565 8.05 -11.34 -25.51
CA GLU A 565 9.10 -10.37 -25.83
C GLU A 565 9.24 -10.19 -27.34
N GLY A 566 9.51 -8.96 -27.76
CA GLY A 566 9.56 -8.59 -29.19
C GLY A 566 8.19 -8.28 -29.82
N SER A 567 7.09 -8.38 -29.07
CA SER A 567 5.77 -7.96 -29.56
C SER A 567 5.73 -6.45 -29.78
N THR A 568 5.09 -6.06 -30.87
CA THR A 568 4.93 -4.65 -31.23
C THR A 568 3.80 -4.01 -30.41
N LEU A 569 3.85 -2.67 -30.29
CA LEU A 569 2.78 -1.93 -29.63
C LEU A 569 1.41 -2.15 -30.30
N THR A 570 1.39 -2.28 -31.62
CA THR A 570 0.17 -2.54 -32.42
C THR A 570 -0.42 -3.93 -32.09
N GLN A 571 0.43 -4.94 -31.87
CA GLN A 571 -0.04 -6.27 -31.46
C GLN A 571 -0.64 -6.20 -30.04
N SER A 572 0.03 -5.50 -29.13
CA SER A 572 -0.48 -5.29 -27.77
C SER A 572 -1.81 -4.52 -27.77
N GLU A 573 -1.93 -3.50 -28.64
CA GLU A 573 -3.17 -2.75 -28.82
C GLU A 573 -4.32 -3.63 -29.33
N ALA A 574 -4.08 -4.45 -30.35
CA ALA A 574 -5.11 -5.32 -30.91
C ALA A 574 -5.69 -6.33 -29.89
N VAL A 575 -4.82 -6.90 -29.04
CA VAL A 575 -5.25 -7.82 -27.97
C VAL A 575 -5.95 -7.02 -26.86
N ALA A 576 -5.42 -5.85 -26.51
CA ALA A 576 -6.01 -4.98 -25.49
C ALA A 576 -7.41 -4.51 -25.89
N ASP A 577 -7.61 -4.08 -27.14
CA ASP A 577 -8.92 -3.67 -27.65
C ASP A 577 -9.93 -4.81 -27.63
N SER A 578 -9.49 -6.04 -27.97
CA SER A 578 -10.33 -7.23 -27.89
C SER A 578 -10.76 -7.52 -26.46
N MET A 579 -9.85 -7.41 -25.49
CA MET A 579 -10.14 -7.62 -24.08
C MET A 579 -11.03 -6.50 -23.52
N GLU A 580 -10.76 -5.25 -23.90
CA GLU A 580 -11.58 -4.10 -23.52
C GLU A 580 -13.02 -4.26 -24.01
N HIS A 581 -13.21 -4.72 -25.25
CA HIS A 581 -14.56 -4.98 -25.78
C HIS A 581 -15.31 -6.02 -24.95
N VAL A 582 -14.63 -7.10 -24.53
CA VAL A 582 -15.23 -8.12 -23.67
C VAL A 582 -15.63 -7.54 -22.31
N LEU A 583 -14.75 -6.72 -21.70
CA LEU A 583 -15.04 -6.12 -20.39
C LEU A 583 -16.20 -5.12 -20.47
N ARG A 584 -16.25 -4.29 -21.49
CA ARG A 584 -17.30 -3.28 -21.69
C ARG A 584 -18.68 -3.87 -22.00
N ALA A 585 -18.72 -5.06 -22.60
CA ALA A 585 -19.97 -5.76 -22.90
C ALA A 585 -20.67 -6.26 -21.62
N ASP A 586 -20.01 -6.33 -20.47
CA ASP A 586 -20.58 -6.81 -19.22
C ASP A 586 -21.29 -5.65 -18.48
N PRO A 587 -22.58 -5.78 -18.16
CA PRO A 587 -23.35 -4.72 -17.48
C PRO A 587 -22.89 -4.46 -16.03
N ARG A 588 -22.07 -5.32 -15.45
CA ARG A 588 -21.48 -5.14 -14.13
C ARG A 588 -20.29 -4.17 -14.16
N VAL A 589 -19.71 -3.92 -15.34
CA VAL A 589 -18.60 -3.01 -15.57
C VAL A 589 -19.14 -1.60 -15.84
N THR A 590 -18.62 -0.61 -15.15
CA THR A 590 -19.01 0.80 -15.29
C THR A 590 -18.11 1.52 -16.28
N SER A 591 -16.80 1.29 -16.21
CA SER A 591 -15.83 1.87 -17.13
C SER A 591 -14.56 1.02 -17.18
N VAL A 592 -13.89 1.09 -18.32
CA VAL A 592 -12.58 0.46 -18.55
C VAL A 592 -11.62 1.53 -19.01
N THR A 593 -10.46 1.61 -18.36
CA THR A 593 -9.36 2.48 -18.80
C THR A 593 -8.18 1.61 -19.12
N SER A 594 -7.72 1.69 -20.36
CA SER A 594 -6.64 0.85 -20.93
C SER A 594 -5.36 1.66 -21.00
N PHE A 595 -4.27 1.09 -20.50
CA PHE A 595 -2.91 1.59 -20.58
C PHE A 595 -2.12 0.60 -21.42
N ILE A 596 -1.77 0.93 -22.63
CA ILE A 596 -1.14 0.03 -23.60
C ILE A 596 0.29 0.50 -23.84
N GLY A 597 1.26 -0.36 -23.65
CA GLY A 597 2.68 0.01 -23.68
C GLY A 597 3.18 0.73 -22.42
N CYS A 598 2.32 0.93 -21.44
CA CYS A 598 2.66 1.57 -20.16
C CYS A 598 1.78 1.05 -19.05
N SER A 599 2.12 1.42 -17.83
CA SER A 599 1.29 1.18 -16.63
C SER A 599 0.55 2.44 -16.22
N SER A 600 -0.53 2.28 -15.48
CA SER A 600 -1.20 3.39 -14.82
C SER A 600 -0.29 4.03 -13.77
N PRO A 601 -0.43 5.32 -13.47
CA PRO A 601 0.12 5.89 -12.24
C PRO A 601 -0.34 5.08 -11.02
N ARG A 602 0.43 5.14 -9.94
CA ARG A 602 0.06 4.46 -8.69
C ARG A 602 -1.29 5.00 -8.18
N PHE A 603 -2.36 4.28 -8.46
CA PHE A 603 -3.72 4.67 -8.06
C PHE A 603 -4.15 4.08 -6.71
N HIS A 604 -3.36 3.13 -6.18
CA HIS A 604 -3.52 2.56 -4.85
C HIS A 604 -2.15 2.37 -4.22
N ALA A 605 -2.04 2.61 -2.91
CA ALA A 605 -0.75 2.63 -2.20
C ALA A 605 0.07 1.34 -2.35
N THR A 606 -0.60 0.20 -2.48
CA THR A 606 0.03 -1.12 -2.59
C THR A 606 0.16 -1.63 -4.02
N TYR A 607 -0.40 -0.92 -5.00
CA TYR A 607 -0.30 -1.28 -6.42
C TYR A 607 0.89 -0.55 -7.05
N ALA A 608 2.03 -1.24 -7.18
CA ALA A 608 3.22 -0.67 -7.82
C ALA A 608 3.02 -0.62 -9.35
N PRO A 609 3.27 0.53 -9.99
CA PRO A 609 3.28 0.62 -11.44
C PRO A 609 4.44 -0.20 -12.02
N GLN A 610 4.23 -0.76 -13.23
CA GLN A 610 5.29 -1.38 -14.03
C GLN A 610 6.00 -0.30 -14.87
N MET A 611 7.22 -0.56 -15.30
CA MET A 611 7.88 0.29 -16.29
C MET A 611 7.19 0.14 -17.66
N ALA A 612 7.41 1.10 -18.54
CA ALA A 612 6.82 1.09 -19.87
C ALA A 612 7.48 0.01 -20.75
N HIS A 613 6.67 -0.92 -21.28
CA HIS A 613 7.09 -1.98 -22.20
C HIS A 613 6.06 -2.16 -23.30
N LYS A 614 6.50 -2.29 -24.54
CA LYS A 614 5.60 -2.44 -25.69
C LYS A 614 4.74 -3.70 -25.64
N ASN A 615 5.21 -4.75 -24.98
CA ASN A 615 4.53 -6.04 -24.78
C ASN A 615 3.63 -6.09 -23.54
N TYR A 616 3.41 -4.95 -22.89
CA TYR A 616 2.60 -4.86 -21.66
C TYR A 616 1.39 -3.96 -21.85
N ALA A 617 0.25 -4.37 -21.27
CA ALA A 617 -0.88 -3.48 -21.10
C ALA A 617 -1.55 -3.71 -19.75
N GLN A 618 -2.18 -2.66 -19.24
CA GLN A 618 -2.89 -2.68 -17.99
C GLN A 618 -4.26 -2.04 -18.16
N PHE A 619 -5.25 -2.58 -17.45
CA PHE A 619 -6.58 -1.99 -17.38
C PHE A 619 -6.94 -1.66 -15.94
N ILE A 620 -7.59 -0.53 -15.75
CA ILE A 620 -8.34 -0.23 -14.53
C ILE A 620 -9.82 -0.42 -14.87
N VAL A 621 -10.44 -1.43 -14.27
CA VAL A 621 -11.83 -1.78 -14.51
C VAL A 621 -12.66 -1.38 -13.30
N ASN A 622 -13.56 -0.42 -13.47
CA ASN A 622 -14.51 -0.01 -12.46
C ASN A 622 -15.80 -0.81 -12.58
N THR A 623 -16.36 -1.23 -11.46
CA THR A 623 -17.58 -2.05 -11.39
C THR A 623 -18.67 -1.35 -10.59
N THR A 624 -19.88 -1.85 -10.73
CA THR A 624 -21.06 -1.30 -10.03
C THR A 624 -21.03 -1.58 -8.53
N SER A 625 -20.35 -2.66 -8.08
CA SER A 625 -20.22 -3.01 -6.65
C SER A 625 -19.00 -3.89 -6.38
N GLU A 626 -18.57 -3.91 -5.13
CA GLU A 626 -17.48 -4.77 -4.63
C GLU A 626 -17.78 -6.26 -4.87
N GLU A 627 -19.01 -6.69 -4.67
CA GLU A 627 -19.43 -8.07 -4.92
C GLU A 627 -19.31 -8.44 -6.41
N ASN A 628 -19.67 -7.52 -7.31
CA ASN A 628 -19.54 -7.72 -8.75
C ASN A 628 -18.07 -7.76 -9.19
N THR A 629 -17.19 -7.02 -8.54
CA THR A 629 -15.74 -7.15 -8.74
C THR A 629 -15.27 -8.58 -8.50
N LEU A 630 -15.63 -9.17 -7.36
CA LEU A 630 -15.24 -10.54 -7.01
C LEU A 630 -15.84 -11.57 -7.97
N LYS A 631 -17.10 -11.40 -8.36
CA LYS A 631 -17.77 -12.31 -9.32
C LYS A 631 -17.07 -12.26 -10.68
N LEU A 632 -16.76 -11.07 -11.19
CA LEU A 632 -16.07 -10.90 -12.46
C LEU A 632 -14.68 -11.54 -12.46
N ILE A 633 -13.87 -11.29 -11.43
CA ILE A 633 -12.54 -11.90 -11.31
C ILE A 633 -12.62 -13.43 -11.31
N ARG A 634 -13.58 -14.00 -10.58
CA ARG A 634 -13.77 -15.46 -10.51
C ARG A 634 -14.25 -16.09 -11.81
N GLU A 635 -15.10 -15.37 -12.55
CA GLU A 635 -15.65 -15.85 -13.80
C GLU A 635 -14.69 -15.66 -14.97
N TYR A 636 -14.06 -14.49 -15.05
CA TYR A 636 -13.23 -14.09 -16.19
C TYR A 636 -11.77 -14.52 -16.05
N GLY A 637 -11.22 -14.60 -14.83
CA GLY A 637 -9.86 -15.07 -14.62
C GLY A 637 -9.58 -16.39 -15.35
N PRO A 638 -10.20 -17.51 -14.96
CA PRO A 638 -9.95 -18.80 -15.59
C PRO A 638 -10.37 -18.88 -17.06
N LYS A 639 -11.31 -18.00 -17.50
CA LYS A 639 -11.82 -18.02 -18.87
C LYS A 639 -10.89 -17.34 -19.86
N TYR A 640 -10.27 -16.23 -19.47
CA TYR A 640 -9.51 -15.39 -20.38
C TYR A 640 -8.00 -15.45 -20.15
N GLU A 641 -7.52 -16.11 -19.11
CA GLU A 641 -6.12 -16.24 -18.75
C GLU A 641 -5.22 -16.67 -19.93
N TYR A 642 -5.63 -17.71 -20.68
CA TYR A 642 -4.94 -18.23 -21.86
C TYR A 642 -5.80 -18.15 -23.13
N HIS A 643 -6.73 -17.21 -23.18
CA HIS A 643 -7.66 -17.10 -24.31
C HIS A 643 -6.95 -16.62 -25.58
N PHE A 644 -5.96 -15.74 -25.44
CA PHE A 644 -5.16 -15.21 -26.55
C PHE A 644 -3.85 -16.00 -26.66
N PRO A 645 -3.54 -16.56 -27.85
CA PRO A 645 -2.37 -17.43 -28.00
C PRO A 645 -1.03 -16.79 -27.63
N ASN A 646 -0.90 -15.48 -27.87
CA ASN A 646 0.34 -14.72 -27.66
C ASN A 646 0.30 -13.78 -26.45
N ALA A 647 -0.75 -13.86 -25.64
CA ALA A 647 -0.91 -12.99 -24.50
C ALA A 647 -1.42 -13.75 -23.28
N TYR A 648 -0.84 -13.43 -22.16
CA TYR A 648 -1.27 -13.86 -20.86
C TYR A 648 -2.06 -12.75 -20.17
N ILE A 649 -3.25 -13.05 -19.64
CA ILE A 649 -4.12 -12.07 -19.02
C ILE A 649 -4.36 -12.40 -17.57
N ARG A 650 -3.97 -11.49 -16.69
CA ARG A 650 -4.07 -11.62 -15.25
C ARG A 650 -5.14 -10.70 -14.68
N PHE A 651 -6.15 -11.26 -14.03
CA PHE A 651 -7.17 -10.51 -13.29
C PHE A 651 -6.74 -10.35 -11.84
N LYS A 652 -6.37 -9.14 -11.44
CA LYS A 652 -5.78 -8.84 -10.15
C LYS A 652 -6.73 -8.03 -9.28
N GLN A 653 -7.20 -8.64 -8.18
CA GLN A 653 -7.87 -7.89 -7.13
C GLN A 653 -6.86 -6.99 -6.43
N ILE A 654 -7.25 -5.76 -6.10
CA ILE A 654 -6.42 -4.85 -5.32
C ILE A 654 -6.20 -5.47 -3.93
N ASP A 655 -4.94 -5.45 -3.47
CA ASP A 655 -4.53 -6.03 -2.21
C ASP A 655 -4.08 -4.92 -1.24
N TYR A 656 -4.24 -5.10 0.07
CA TYR A 656 -3.65 -4.19 1.06
C TYR A 656 -2.18 -4.51 1.33
N GLN A 657 -1.65 -5.58 0.75
CA GLN A 657 -0.25 -5.96 0.81
C GLN A 657 0.38 -5.87 -0.58
N ALA A 658 1.46 -5.10 -0.70
CA ALA A 658 2.20 -4.99 -1.96
C ALA A 658 2.97 -6.28 -2.22
N VAL A 659 2.44 -7.14 -3.09
CA VAL A 659 3.05 -8.41 -3.51
C VAL A 659 2.89 -8.54 -5.01
N SER A 660 4.00 -8.82 -5.72
CA SER A 660 3.96 -9.08 -7.15
C SER A 660 3.30 -10.42 -7.43
N ASN A 661 3.79 -11.47 -6.80
CA ASN A 661 3.25 -12.82 -6.87
C ASN A 661 3.11 -13.41 -5.47
N PRO A 662 1.99 -14.07 -5.14
CA PRO A 662 1.83 -14.74 -3.85
C PRO A 662 2.84 -15.85 -3.59
N VAL A 663 3.21 -16.59 -4.65
CA VAL A 663 4.23 -17.64 -4.62
C VAL A 663 5.42 -17.19 -5.46
N GLU A 664 6.58 -17.12 -4.84
CA GLU A 664 7.86 -16.83 -5.50
C GLU A 664 8.94 -17.75 -4.95
N VAL A 665 9.66 -18.40 -5.85
CA VAL A 665 10.89 -19.16 -5.55
C VAL A 665 12.02 -18.54 -6.35
N ARG A 666 13.10 -18.18 -5.69
CA ARG A 666 14.23 -17.47 -6.26
C ARG A 666 15.47 -18.35 -6.24
N PHE A 667 16.14 -18.41 -7.37
CA PHE A 667 17.40 -19.11 -7.59
C PHE A 667 18.48 -18.08 -7.81
N SER A 668 19.46 -18.00 -6.93
CA SER A 668 20.56 -17.02 -6.97
C SER A 668 21.89 -17.73 -7.13
N GLY A 669 22.78 -17.23 -8.00
CA GLY A 669 24.10 -17.82 -8.21
C GLY A 669 24.84 -17.19 -9.38
N ASP A 670 26.02 -17.73 -9.67
CA ASP A 670 26.88 -17.26 -10.77
C ASP A 670 26.67 -18.06 -12.07
N ASP A 671 26.18 -19.30 -11.95
CA ASP A 671 25.92 -20.19 -13.11
C ASP A 671 24.47 -20.01 -13.58
N PHE A 672 24.33 -19.20 -14.62
CA PHE A 672 23.04 -18.82 -15.15
C PHE A 672 22.28 -19.98 -15.81
N ASP A 673 22.97 -20.84 -16.56
CA ASP A 673 22.37 -21.95 -17.26
C ASP A 673 21.87 -23.02 -16.27
N ALA A 674 22.63 -23.25 -15.20
CA ALA A 674 22.20 -24.12 -14.12
C ALA A 674 20.96 -23.59 -13.43
N MET A 675 20.90 -22.26 -13.16
CA MET A 675 19.71 -21.63 -12.57
C MET A 675 18.49 -21.76 -13.47
N LYS A 676 18.59 -21.50 -14.77
CA LYS A 676 17.50 -21.68 -15.74
C LYS A 676 16.98 -23.13 -15.75
N THR A 677 17.87 -24.10 -15.78
CA THR A 677 17.50 -25.52 -15.82
C THR A 677 16.69 -25.91 -14.55
N VAL A 678 17.11 -25.44 -13.40
CA VAL A 678 16.41 -25.70 -12.13
C VAL A 678 15.07 -24.95 -12.07
N ALA A 679 15.05 -23.69 -12.53
CA ALA A 679 13.83 -22.89 -12.63
C ALA A 679 12.79 -23.53 -13.56
N ASP A 680 13.21 -24.04 -14.73
CA ASP A 680 12.33 -24.74 -15.65
C ASP A 680 11.76 -26.03 -15.05
N SER A 681 12.56 -26.78 -14.31
CA SER A 681 12.10 -27.96 -13.59
C SER A 681 11.02 -27.61 -12.56
N LEU A 682 11.24 -26.55 -11.78
CA LEU A 682 10.24 -26.04 -10.85
C LEU A 682 8.99 -25.55 -11.57
N LYS A 683 9.14 -24.77 -12.66
CA LYS A 683 8.04 -24.25 -13.45
C LYS A 683 7.14 -25.36 -13.98
N ASN A 684 7.73 -26.43 -14.49
CA ASN A 684 7.00 -27.63 -14.94
C ASN A 684 6.22 -28.30 -13.80
N PHE A 685 6.81 -28.40 -12.61
CA PHE A 685 6.13 -28.91 -11.42
C PHE A 685 4.95 -27.99 -11.02
N LEU A 686 5.18 -26.68 -10.94
CA LEU A 686 4.14 -25.72 -10.57
C LEU A 686 2.97 -25.70 -11.56
N ASN A 687 3.25 -25.84 -12.86
CA ASN A 687 2.22 -25.95 -13.90
C ASN A 687 1.35 -27.22 -13.76
N SER A 688 1.85 -28.24 -13.11
CA SER A 688 1.06 -29.46 -12.81
C SER A 688 0.12 -29.31 -11.63
N MET A 689 0.24 -28.22 -10.86
CA MET A 689 -0.54 -27.97 -9.65
C MET A 689 -1.84 -27.21 -9.97
N PRO A 690 -3.03 -27.78 -9.72
CA PRO A 690 -4.30 -27.11 -10.00
C PRO A 690 -4.59 -25.94 -9.05
N GLU A 691 -3.81 -25.79 -7.98
CA GLU A 691 -3.91 -24.68 -7.04
C GLU A 691 -3.30 -23.38 -7.55
N LEU A 692 -2.44 -23.48 -8.58
CA LEU A 692 -1.67 -22.37 -9.11
C LEU A 692 -2.15 -21.97 -10.50
N THR A 693 -1.97 -20.71 -10.79
CA THR A 693 -2.17 -20.10 -12.10
C THR A 693 -1.05 -19.09 -12.38
N TRP A 694 -0.89 -18.69 -13.61
CA TRP A 694 0.14 -17.75 -14.04
C TRP A 694 1.54 -18.13 -13.57
N VAL A 695 1.93 -19.38 -13.82
CA VAL A 695 3.29 -19.83 -13.53
C VAL A 695 4.24 -19.31 -14.61
N HIS A 696 5.18 -18.47 -14.21
CA HIS A 696 6.15 -17.85 -15.13
C HIS A 696 7.51 -17.69 -14.45
N SER A 697 8.53 -17.53 -15.25
CA SER A 697 9.84 -17.08 -14.78
C SER A 697 10.11 -15.66 -15.28
N ASP A 698 10.84 -14.91 -14.53
CA ASP A 698 11.23 -13.53 -14.86
C ASP A 698 12.41 -13.45 -15.87
N MET A 699 12.91 -14.60 -16.34
CA MET A 699 14.04 -14.71 -17.27
C MET A 699 13.84 -15.81 -18.33
N ASP A 700 12.60 -16.14 -18.66
CA ASP A 700 12.27 -17.23 -19.59
C ASP A 700 12.47 -16.84 -21.05
N GLU A 701 12.34 -15.56 -21.40
CA GLU A 701 12.22 -15.14 -22.77
C GLU A 701 13.56 -14.68 -23.32
N THR A 702 13.81 -15.08 -24.57
CA THR A 702 14.92 -14.58 -25.37
C THR A 702 14.41 -13.53 -26.35
N SER A 703 15.16 -12.45 -26.48
CA SER A 703 14.89 -11.40 -27.46
C SER A 703 15.65 -11.68 -28.75
N GLN A 704 14.93 -11.62 -29.87
CA GLN A 704 15.57 -11.64 -31.19
C GLN A 704 16.18 -10.27 -31.47
N SER A 705 17.48 -10.24 -31.71
CA SER A 705 18.22 -9.05 -32.14
C SER A 705 18.90 -9.27 -33.51
N ILE A 706 19.32 -8.19 -34.12
CA ILE A 706 20.10 -8.23 -35.34
C ILE A 706 21.50 -7.75 -35.06
N GLY A 707 22.46 -8.67 -35.09
CA GLY A 707 23.88 -8.35 -34.97
C GLY A 707 24.44 -7.76 -36.26
N VAL A 708 25.14 -6.64 -36.18
CA VAL A 708 25.81 -6.00 -37.29
C VAL A 708 27.29 -5.89 -36.98
N THR A 709 28.11 -6.77 -37.57
CA THR A 709 29.55 -6.83 -37.32
C THR A 709 30.33 -6.29 -38.50
N LEU A 710 31.15 -5.24 -38.28
CA LEU A 710 31.97 -4.64 -39.32
C LEU A 710 32.99 -5.63 -39.86
N LYS A 711 33.13 -5.66 -41.19
CA LYS A 711 34.25 -6.29 -41.90
C LYS A 711 35.43 -5.34 -41.82
N SER A 712 36.37 -5.55 -40.92
CA SER A 712 37.45 -4.62 -40.58
C SER A 712 38.22 -4.08 -41.79
N ASP A 713 38.58 -4.96 -42.72
CA ASP A 713 39.42 -4.58 -43.84
C ASP A 713 38.64 -3.75 -44.85
N GLU A 714 37.42 -4.19 -45.23
CA GLU A 714 36.58 -3.48 -46.21
C GLU A 714 36.06 -2.15 -45.62
N ALA A 715 35.62 -2.17 -44.38
CA ALA A 715 35.15 -0.96 -43.68
C ALA A 715 36.26 0.09 -43.55
N THR A 716 37.48 -0.33 -43.19
CA THR A 716 38.64 0.57 -43.08
C THR A 716 39.04 1.14 -44.45
N ARG A 717 39.04 0.35 -45.50
CA ARG A 717 39.32 0.83 -46.86
C ARG A 717 38.35 1.91 -47.35
N LEU A 718 37.09 1.78 -46.93
CA LEU A 718 36.03 2.72 -47.30
C LEU A 718 35.86 3.83 -46.26
N GLY A 719 36.64 3.82 -45.18
CA GLY A 719 36.60 4.81 -44.10
C GLY A 719 35.32 4.77 -43.30
N VAL A 720 34.63 3.61 -43.24
CA VAL A 720 33.44 3.41 -42.45
C VAL A 720 33.85 2.94 -41.06
N THR A 721 33.52 3.74 -40.04
CA THR A 721 33.76 3.41 -38.64
C THR A 721 32.49 2.90 -37.95
N GLN A 722 32.66 2.20 -36.85
CA GLN A 722 31.52 1.69 -36.06
C GLN A 722 30.59 2.82 -35.63
N SER A 723 31.15 3.95 -35.18
CA SER A 723 30.33 5.09 -34.72
C SER A 723 29.57 5.75 -35.88
N MET A 724 30.17 5.81 -37.08
CA MET A 724 29.44 6.26 -38.29
C MET A 724 28.30 5.32 -38.62
N LEU A 725 28.56 4.01 -38.67
CA LEU A 725 27.53 3.02 -38.93
C LEU A 725 26.38 3.10 -37.94
N SER A 726 26.67 3.16 -36.64
CA SER A 726 25.64 3.29 -35.59
C SER A 726 24.80 4.56 -35.76
N LEU A 727 25.43 5.69 -36.09
CA LEU A 727 24.73 6.96 -36.32
C LEU A 727 23.77 6.87 -37.50
N TYR A 728 24.23 6.25 -38.62
CA TYR A 728 23.39 6.10 -39.81
C TYR A 728 22.22 5.13 -39.59
N LEU A 729 22.48 4.02 -38.93
CA LEU A 729 21.42 3.06 -38.59
C LEU A 729 20.41 3.67 -37.62
N SER A 730 20.86 4.44 -36.62
CA SER A 730 19.95 5.07 -35.69
C SER A 730 19.06 6.13 -36.35
N SER A 731 19.61 6.92 -37.30
CA SER A 731 18.80 7.90 -38.03
C SER A 731 17.82 7.24 -39.01
N ALA A 732 18.14 6.04 -39.52
CA ALA A 732 17.25 5.30 -40.38
C ALA A 732 16.12 4.61 -39.64
N LEU A 733 16.42 4.02 -38.48
CA LEU A 733 15.50 3.18 -37.71
C LEU A 733 14.68 3.98 -36.69
N GLY A 734 15.34 4.91 -35.95
CA GLY A 734 14.73 5.66 -34.84
C GLY A 734 14.50 7.14 -35.12
N GLY A 735 15.05 7.67 -36.19
CA GLY A 735 15.08 9.10 -36.46
C GLY A 735 16.07 9.85 -35.55
N GLN A 736 16.50 11.03 -36.00
CA GLN A 736 17.43 11.88 -35.27
C GLN A 736 16.85 13.27 -35.06
N ASN A 737 16.82 13.72 -33.86
CA ASN A 737 16.38 15.08 -33.54
C ASN A 737 17.43 16.09 -34.01
N LEU A 738 17.02 17.02 -34.90
CA LEU A 738 17.85 18.07 -35.47
C LEU A 738 17.76 19.34 -34.63
N THR A 739 16.54 19.81 -34.45
CA THR A 739 16.19 21.07 -33.78
C THR A 739 14.73 21.03 -33.35
N SER A 740 14.19 22.18 -32.96
CA SER A 740 12.78 22.28 -32.62
C SER A 740 12.20 23.61 -33.08
N VAL A 741 10.99 23.58 -33.56
CA VAL A 741 10.17 24.77 -33.85
C VAL A 741 9.36 25.07 -32.58
N TRP A 742 9.29 26.32 -32.19
CA TRP A 742 8.54 26.77 -31.02
C TRP A 742 7.30 27.54 -31.43
N GLU A 743 6.15 27.07 -31.07
CA GLU A 743 4.85 27.73 -31.27
C GLU A 743 4.32 28.20 -29.93
N GLY A 744 4.72 29.40 -29.54
CA GLY A 744 4.49 29.90 -28.18
C GLY A 744 5.33 29.12 -27.18
N ASP A 745 4.70 28.39 -26.29
CA ASP A 745 5.31 27.47 -25.31
C ASP A 745 5.34 26.01 -25.78
N TYR A 746 4.70 25.68 -26.90
CA TYR A 746 4.67 24.34 -27.49
C TYR A 746 5.91 24.07 -28.33
N LYS A 747 6.60 22.96 -28.02
CA LYS A 747 7.83 22.55 -28.68
C LYS A 747 7.54 21.44 -29.69
N VAL A 748 7.73 21.69 -30.97
CA VAL A 748 7.64 20.72 -32.06
C VAL A 748 9.05 20.31 -32.48
N PRO A 749 9.52 19.09 -32.19
CA PRO A 749 10.84 18.62 -32.63
C PRO A 749 10.87 18.42 -34.13
N VAL A 750 12.01 18.74 -34.75
CA VAL A 750 12.30 18.45 -36.15
C VAL A 750 13.15 17.19 -36.20
N MET A 751 12.56 16.13 -36.70
CA MET A 751 13.19 14.80 -36.76
C MET A 751 13.62 14.45 -38.14
N LEU A 752 14.86 13.98 -38.32
CA LEU A 752 15.36 13.49 -39.56
C LEU A 752 15.28 11.96 -39.62
N TYR A 753 14.61 11.48 -40.65
CA TYR A 753 14.53 10.05 -40.98
C TYR A 753 15.15 9.79 -42.32
N THR A 754 15.98 8.76 -42.39
CA THR A 754 16.58 8.30 -43.63
C THR A 754 15.88 7.01 -44.03
N ARG A 755 14.90 7.12 -44.93
CA ARG A 755 14.13 5.96 -45.41
C ARG A 755 14.41 5.68 -46.88
N GLN A 756 14.50 4.41 -47.26
CA GLN A 756 14.27 3.97 -48.63
C GLN A 756 12.77 3.93 -48.90
N ASN A 757 12.37 4.17 -50.17
CA ASN A 757 10.96 4.18 -50.57
C ASN A 757 10.12 3.06 -49.94
N GLY A 758 9.17 3.43 -49.07
CA GLY A 758 8.15 2.53 -48.53
C GLY A 758 8.35 2.10 -47.10
N ASP A 759 7.40 1.35 -46.61
CA ASP A 759 7.17 0.92 -45.23
C ASP A 759 8.29 0.09 -44.59
N SER A 760 8.28 -0.03 -43.26
CA SER A 760 9.16 -0.80 -42.35
C SER A 760 10.34 -1.58 -42.98
N ILE A 761 11.58 -1.26 -42.58
CA ILE A 761 12.80 -1.95 -43.01
C ILE A 761 12.73 -3.41 -42.55
N CYS A 762 12.56 -4.33 -43.50
CA CYS A 762 12.70 -5.74 -43.21
C CYS A 762 14.19 -6.15 -43.16
N TYR A 763 14.49 -7.33 -42.59
CA TYR A 763 15.86 -7.84 -42.44
C TYR A 763 16.66 -7.79 -43.75
N GLN A 764 16.05 -8.19 -44.90
CA GLN A 764 16.67 -8.17 -46.22
C GLN A 764 16.94 -6.74 -46.72
N ALA A 765 16.03 -5.80 -46.42
CA ALA A 765 16.23 -4.40 -46.77
C ALA A 765 17.37 -3.75 -45.98
N LEU A 766 17.68 -4.25 -44.78
CA LEU A 766 18.81 -3.77 -43.99
C LEU A 766 20.16 -4.10 -44.63
N GLU A 767 20.33 -5.27 -45.24
CA GLU A 767 21.55 -5.64 -45.94
C GLU A 767 21.85 -4.72 -47.13
N ASP A 768 20.81 -4.25 -47.81
CA ASP A 768 20.90 -3.36 -48.95
C ASP A 768 20.91 -1.87 -48.59
N PHE A 769 20.81 -1.55 -47.33
CA PHE A 769 20.83 -0.17 -46.82
C PHE A 769 22.15 0.52 -47.19
N LEU A 770 22.06 1.69 -47.83
CA LEU A 770 23.23 2.41 -48.33
C LEU A 770 23.96 3.15 -47.20
N ILE A 771 25.22 2.85 -47.02
CA ILE A 771 26.11 3.49 -46.04
C ILE A 771 27.07 4.44 -46.80
N PRO A 772 27.17 5.71 -46.39
CA PRO A 772 28.15 6.61 -47.02
C PRO A 772 29.55 6.26 -46.57
N THR A 773 30.48 6.41 -47.47
CA THR A 773 31.92 6.20 -47.21
C THR A 773 32.61 7.51 -46.85
N SER A 774 33.91 7.45 -46.48
CA SER A 774 34.73 8.65 -46.31
C SER A 774 35.02 9.37 -47.62
N VAL A 775 34.82 8.74 -48.78
CA VAL A 775 34.96 9.36 -50.06
C VAL A 775 33.67 10.08 -50.43
N PRO A 776 33.69 11.40 -50.60
CA PRO A 776 32.50 12.17 -50.94
C PRO A 776 31.75 11.60 -52.14
N GLY A 777 30.44 11.46 -52.03
CA GLY A 777 29.59 10.95 -53.11
C GLY A 777 29.62 9.44 -53.33
N THR A 778 30.33 8.67 -52.51
CA THR A 778 30.40 7.20 -52.62
C THR A 778 29.58 6.54 -51.52
N TRP A 779 28.58 5.75 -51.91
CA TRP A 779 27.69 4.98 -51.05
C TRP A 779 27.83 3.50 -51.37
N VAL A 780 27.80 2.69 -50.36
CA VAL A 780 27.91 1.24 -50.46
C VAL A 780 26.81 0.54 -49.66
N PRO A 781 26.29 -0.60 -50.14
CA PRO A 781 25.33 -1.36 -49.36
C PRO A 781 25.96 -1.93 -48.08
N LEU A 782 25.20 -2.03 -47.01
CA LEU A 782 25.66 -2.48 -45.67
C LEU A 782 26.35 -3.85 -45.76
N ARG A 783 25.82 -4.80 -46.58
CA ARG A 783 26.41 -6.12 -46.77
C ARG A 783 27.87 -6.09 -47.26
N GLN A 784 28.32 -4.99 -47.89
CA GLN A 784 29.69 -4.84 -48.35
C GLN A 784 30.65 -4.54 -47.17
N VAL A 785 30.22 -3.78 -46.18
CA VAL A 785 31.05 -3.29 -45.08
C VAL A 785 30.78 -4.00 -43.73
N ALA A 786 29.65 -4.72 -43.62
CA ALA A 786 29.28 -5.45 -42.42
C ALA A 786 28.62 -6.80 -42.73
N ASN A 787 28.69 -7.71 -41.75
CA ASN A 787 27.89 -8.92 -41.71
C ASN A 787 26.65 -8.66 -40.85
N VAL A 788 25.48 -8.99 -41.40
CA VAL A 788 24.21 -8.89 -40.70
C VAL A 788 23.76 -10.30 -40.38
N HIS A 789 23.45 -10.58 -39.13
CA HIS A 789 23.01 -11.90 -38.71
C HIS A 789 21.99 -11.80 -37.55
N PRO A 790 21.01 -12.71 -37.48
CA PRO A 790 20.11 -12.76 -36.39
C PRO A 790 20.84 -13.32 -35.15
N GLU A 791 20.58 -12.73 -34.01
CA GLU A 791 21.08 -13.16 -32.70
C GLU A 791 19.93 -13.36 -31.73
N TRP A 792 20.09 -14.30 -30.82
CA TRP A 792 19.18 -14.54 -29.72
C TRP A 792 19.92 -14.23 -28.43
N ASN A 793 19.45 -13.21 -27.73
CA ASN A 793 20.02 -12.78 -26.47
C ASN A 793 18.99 -12.91 -25.33
N ASP A 794 19.45 -13.01 -24.11
CA ASP A 794 18.54 -12.93 -22.98
C ASP A 794 17.83 -11.56 -23.02
N ALA A 795 16.50 -11.57 -22.95
CA ALA A 795 15.73 -10.33 -23.02
C ALA A 795 15.93 -9.49 -21.77
N VAL A 796 15.94 -10.14 -20.62
CA VAL A 796 16.01 -9.51 -19.29
C VAL A 796 17.01 -10.26 -18.41
N ILE A 797 17.81 -9.52 -17.66
CA ILE A 797 18.70 -10.06 -16.61
C ILE A 797 18.33 -9.43 -15.28
N ASN A 798 17.89 -10.25 -14.35
CA ASN A 798 17.53 -9.83 -13.02
C ASN A 798 18.64 -10.08 -12.00
N ARG A 799 18.85 -9.11 -11.12
CA ARG A 799 19.83 -9.23 -10.02
C ARG A 799 19.20 -8.75 -8.71
N ARG A 800 19.52 -9.45 -7.63
CA ARG A 800 19.14 -9.06 -6.27
C ARG A 800 20.38 -9.06 -5.37
N ASN A 801 20.52 -8.02 -4.57
CA ASN A 801 21.71 -7.87 -3.72
C ASN A 801 23.03 -8.08 -4.51
N SER A 802 23.11 -7.59 -5.74
CA SER A 802 24.22 -7.74 -6.69
C SER A 802 24.51 -9.17 -7.17
N ILE A 803 23.60 -10.12 -6.98
CA ILE A 803 23.72 -11.51 -7.46
C ILE A 803 22.64 -11.75 -8.51
N ARG A 804 22.99 -12.40 -9.62
CA ARG A 804 22.01 -12.84 -10.62
C ARG A 804 20.97 -13.74 -9.96
N THR A 805 19.71 -13.51 -10.23
CA THR A 805 18.60 -14.24 -9.58
C THR A 805 17.51 -14.51 -10.58
N VAL A 806 17.17 -15.76 -10.78
CA VAL A 806 16.00 -16.21 -11.56
C VAL A 806 14.84 -16.43 -10.60
N THR A 807 13.70 -15.79 -10.83
CA THR A 807 12.50 -15.91 -9.99
C THR A 807 11.41 -16.65 -10.74
N VAL A 808 10.94 -17.76 -10.18
CA VAL A 808 9.72 -18.44 -10.62
C VAL A 808 8.56 -17.96 -9.76
N GLY A 809 7.61 -17.30 -10.40
CA GLY A 809 6.42 -16.73 -9.78
C GLY A 809 5.16 -17.48 -10.18
N ALA A 810 4.16 -17.48 -9.29
CA ALA A 810 2.83 -17.99 -9.57
C ALA A 810 1.76 -17.30 -8.73
N ASP A 811 0.55 -17.23 -9.27
CA ASP A 811 -0.64 -16.79 -8.55
C ASP A 811 -1.39 -18.00 -7.96
N LEU A 812 -2.17 -17.71 -6.92
CA LEU A 812 -3.03 -18.70 -6.28
C LEU A 812 -4.43 -18.67 -6.87
N ASN A 813 -4.94 -19.82 -7.26
CA ASN A 813 -6.34 -19.99 -7.60
C ASN A 813 -7.23 -19.72 -6.39
N TYR A 814 -8.43 -19.20 -6.65
CA TYR A 814 -9.37 -18.86 -5.60
C TYR A 814 -9.76 -20.08 -4.75
N GLY A 815 -9.71 -19.92 -3.42
CA GLY A 815 -10.07 -20.95 -2.45
C GLY A 815 -8.93 -21.82 -1.96
N TYR A 816 -7.72 -21.65 -2.50
CA TYR A 816 -6.54 -22.37 -2.03
C TYR A 816 -5.71 -21.57 -1.05
N SER A 817 -5.04 -22.26 -0.15
CA SER A 817 -4.22 -21.71 0.92
C SER A 817 -2.75 -21.63 0.48
N GLN A 818 -2.17 -20.42 0.49
CA GLN A 818 -0.75 -20.24 0.17
C GLN A 818 0.18 -21.10 1.05
N PRO A 819 0.02 -21.20 2.39
CA PRO A 819 0.89 -22.05 3.20
C PRO A 819 0.85 -23.54 2.84
N ASP A 820 -0.31 -24.06 2.40
CA ASP A 820 -0.42 -25.46 2.03
C ASP A 820 0.23 -25.76 0.68
N VAL A 821 0.10 -24.81 -0.26
CA VAL A 821 0.82 -24.85 -1.55
C VAL A 821 2.33 -24.79 -1.31
N MET A 822 2.80 -23.85 -0.48
CA MET A 822 4.22 -23.72 -0.16
C MET A 822 4.81 -24.96 0.50
N LYS A 823 4.05 -25.69 1.32
CA LYS A 823 4.51 -26.97 1.89
C LYS A 823 4.77 -28.03 0.81
N LYS A 824 3.93 -28.06 -0.24
CA LYS A 824 4.14 -28.98 -1.38
C LYS A 824 5.37 -28.56 -2.19
N ILE A 825 5.52 -27.27 -2.44
CA ILE A 825 6.67 -26.70 -3.15
C ILE A 825 7.96 -26.95 -2.35
N ASP A 826 7.97 -26.68 -1.05
CA ASP A 826 9.14 -26.89 -0.19
C ASP A 826 9.53 -28.38 -0.13
N ARG A 827 8.57 -29.30 -0.13
CA ARG A 827 8.84 -30.73 -0.24
C ARG A 827 9.52 -31.05 -1.55
N TYR A 828 8.97 -30.62 -2.69
CA TYR A 828 9.55 -30.86 -4.01
C TYR A 828 10.96 -30.26 -4.13
N VAL A 829 11.14 -29.05 -3.66
CA VAL A 829 12.44 -28.37 -3.64
C VAL A 829 13.47 -29.15 -2.82
N ASN A 830 13.11 -29.64 -1.63
CA ASN A 830 14.05 -30.34 -0.75
C ASN A 830 14.29 -31.80 -1.17
N GLU A 831 13.28 -32.49 -1.70
CA GLU A 831 13.38 -33.92 -2.02
C GLU A 831 13.88 -34.18 -3.47
N GLU A 832 13.54 -33.30 -4.41
CA GLU A 832 13.86 -33.52 -5.83
C GLU A 832 14.82 -32.51 -6.44
N LEU A 833 14.69 -31.21 -6.14
CA LEU A 833 15.53 -30.19 -6.76
C LEU A 833 16.91 -30.11 -6.10
N LYS A 834 16.99 -29.94 -4.80
CA LYS A 834 18.27 -29.76 -4.09
C LYS A 834 19.26 -30.91 -4.27
N PRO A 835 18.86 -32.19 -4.28
CA PRO A 835 19.81 -33.29 -4.48
C PRO A 835 20.43 -33.32 -5.89
N ASN A 836 19.75 -32.72 -6.88
CA ASN A 836 20.18 -32.71 -8.28
C ASN A 836 20.79 -31.38 -8.70
N MET A 837 20.94 -30.42 -7.78
CA MET A 837 21.41 -29.07 -8.02
C MET A 837 22.90 -28.94 -7.73
N THR A 838 23.58 -28.05 -8.42
CA THR A 838 24.97 -27.70 -8.16
C THR A 838 25.07 -26.85 -6.89
N ASP A 839 26.15 -27.02 -6.12
CA ASP A 839 26.38 -26.27 -4.85
C ASP A 839 26.43 -24.72 -5.02
N ASN A 840 26.48 -24.25 -6.26
CA ASN A 840 26.63 -22.83 -6.58
C ASN A 840 25.29 -22.08 -6.75
N VAL A 841 24.15 -22.75 -6.58
CA VAL A 841 22.83 -22.14 -6.68
C VAL A 841 22.14 -22.13 -5.32
N GLU A 842 21.77 -20.95 -4.84
CA GLU A 842 21.05 -20.75 -3.59
C GLU A 842 19.55 -20.59 -3.86
N ILE A 843 18.70 -21.25 -3.08
CA ILE A 843 17.24 -21.13 -3.16
C ILE A 843 16.72 -20.29 -2.01
N THR A 844 15.95 -19.25 -2.35
CA THR A 844 15.26 -18.41 -1.38
C THR A 844 13.78 -18.25 -1.77
N TYR A 845 12.91 -18.02 -0.76
CA TYR A 845 11.49 -17.82 -0.98
C TYR A 845 11.12 -16.34 -0.91
N GLY A 846 10.45 -15.86 -1.95
CA GLY A 846 9.90 -14.52 -2.03
C GLY A 846 8.38 -14.46 -1.77
N GLY A 847 7.74 -13.47 -2.37
CA GLY A 847 6.29 -13.30 -2.30
C GLY A 847 5.74 -13.19 -0.88
N LEU A 848 4.58 -13.76 -0.64
CA LEU A 848 3.96 -13.78 0.70
C LEU A 848 4.82 -14.55 1.72
N THR A 849 5.51 -15.62 1.29
CA THR A 849 6.39 -16.40 2.18
C THR A 849 7.54 -15.56 2.69
N GLY A 850 8.20 -14.82 1.81
CA GLY A 850 9.31 -13.93 2.18
C GLY A 850 8.87 -12.83 3.14
N ILE A 851 7.72 -12.20 2.88
CA ILE A 851 7.16 -11.17 3.75
C ILE A 851 6.75 -11.74 5.10
N ASN A 852 6.03 -12.86 5.11
CA ASN A 852 5.61 -13.53 6.34
C ASN A 852 6.81 -14.00 7.16
N GLY A 853 7.87 -14.48 6.50
CA GLY A 853 9.13 -14.88 7.13
C GLY A 853 9.81 -13.73 7.90
N GLN A 854 9.65 -12.49 7.44
CA GLN A 854 10.16 -11.30 8.14
C GLN A 854 9.19 -10.78 9.21
N VAL A 855 7.90 -10.78 8.93
CA VAL A 855 6.87 -10.14 9.78
C VAL A 855 6.45 -11.01 10.95
N ILE A 856 6.29 -12.33 10.77
CA ILE A 856 5.83 -13.24 11.85
C ILE A 856 6.79 -13.25 13.05
N PRO A 857 8.13 -13.32 12.88
CA PRO A 857 9.05 -13.20 14.01
C PRO A 857 8.96 -11.85 14.72
N GLN A 858 8.73 -10.74 13.98
CA GLN A 858 8.55 -9.42 14.57
C GLN A 858 7.27 -9.35 15.41
N ILE A 859 6.16 -9.94 14.93
CA ILE A 859 4.91 -10.03 15.69
C ILE A 859 5.12 -10.89 16.95
N ALA A 860 5.77 -12.03 16.83
CA ALA A 860 6.07 -12.91 17.97
C ALA A 860 6.94 -12.21 19.02
N LEU A 861 7.97 -11.50 18.58
CA LEU A 861 8.83 -10.70 19.46
C LEU A 861 8.07 -9.54 20.11
N SER A 862 7.20 -8.87 19.35
CA SER A 862 6.33 -7.80 19.87
C SER A 862 5.39 -8.32 20.93
N PHE A 863 4.81 -9.51 20.72
CA PHE A 863 3.93 -10.15 21.68
C PHE A 863 4.68 -10.56 22.94
N LEU A 864 5.88 -11.12 22.81
CA LEU A 864 6.74 -11.45 23.94
C LEU A 864 7.10 -10.19 24.75
N ALA A 865 7.46 -9.11 24.08
CA ALA A 865 7.75 -7.83 24.70
C ALA A 865 6.51 -7.24 25.41
N ALA A 866 5.31 -7.38 24.81
CA ALA A 866 4.05 -6.96 25.42
C ALA A 866 3.75 -7.74 26.69
N VAL A 867 3.95 -9.07 26.68
CA VAL A 867 3.82 -9.91 27.88
C VAL A 867 4.83 -9.54 28.96
N LEU A 868 6.07 -9.20 28.56
CA LEU A 868 7.10 -8.74 29.50
C LEU A 868 6.72 -7.39 30.15
N VAL A 869 6.23 -6.45 29.38
CA VAL A 869 5.72 -5.16 29.89
C VAL A 869 4.60 -5.42 30.90
N LEU A 870 3.64 -6.26 30.54
CA LEU A 870 2.54 -6.65 31.41
C LEU A 870 3.05 -7.33 32.70
N PHE A 871 4.00 -8.25 32.58
CA PHE A 871 4.65 -8.93 33.72
C PHE A 871 5.25 -7.92 34.70
N VAL A 872 5.99 -6.93 34.22
CA VAL A 872 6.61 -5.88 35.04
C VAL A 872 5.54 -5.05 35.77
N PHE A 873 4.48 -4.62 35.06
CA PHE A 873 3.38 -3.89 35.68
C PHE A 873 2.67 -4.70 36.73
N LEU A 874 2.37 -5.98 36.48
CA LEU A 874 1.73 -6.87 37.45
C LEU A 874 2.63 -7.14 38.66
N LEU A 875 3.93 -7.34 38.42
CA LEU A 875 4.90 -7.56 39.53
C LEU A 875 4.99 -6.33 40.44
N TYR A 876 5.04 -5.14 39.86
CA TYR A 876 5.02 -3.88 40.58
C TYR A 876 3.75 -3.72 41.41
N HIS A 877 2.58 -4.12 40.86
CA HIS A 877 1.28 -4.00 41.55
C HIS A 877 1.11 -5.00 42.67
N PHE A 878 1.35 -6.28 42.43
CA PHE A 878 1.08 -7.34 43.44
C PHE A 878 2.25 -7.62 44.36
N GLY A 879 3.49 -7.35 43.93
CA GLY A 879 4.71 -7.69 44.69
C GLY A 879 4.91 -9.20 44.89
N ARG A 880 4.15 -10.06 44.17
CA ARG A 880 4.13 -11.53 44.36
C ARG A 880 4.08 -12.23 43.01
N LEU A 881 5.06 -13.10 42.78
CA LEU A 881 5.19 -13.84 41.52
C LEU A 881 4.03 -14.80 41.25
N ASP A 882 3.50 -15.43 42.31
CA ASP A 882 2.42 -16.42 42.18
C ASP A 882 1.18 -15.82 41.52
N ILE A 883 0.77 -14.62 41.94
CA ILE A 883 -0.41 -13.92 41.38
C ILE A 883 -0.12 -13.43 39.99
N VAL A 884 1.11 -13.00 39.71
CA VAL A 884 1.52 -12.54 38.38
C VAL A 884 1.41 -13.68 37.39
N PHE A 885 2.01 -14.84 37.69
CA PHE A 885 1.92 -16.01 36.81
C PHE A 885 0.49 -16.51 36.65
N LEU A 886 -0.32 -16.47 37.70
CA LEU A 886 -1.72 -16.84 37.59
C LEU A 886 -2.51 -15.91 36.68
N THR A 887 -2.27 -14.60 36.79
CA THR A 887 -2.90 -13.58 35.94
C THR A 887 -2.49 -13.76 34.47
N LEU A 888 -1.22 -14.02 34.22
CA LEU A 888 -0.73 -14.27 32.86
C LEU A 888 -1.26 -15.58 32.28
N SER A 889 -1.37 -16.64 33.10
CA SER A 889 -1.94 -17.89 32.62
C SER A 889 -3.43 -17.76 32.26
N ALA A 890 -4.15 -16.88 32.94
CA ALA A 890 -5.54 -16.57 32.62
C ALA A 890 -5.69 -15.97 31.21
N SER A 891 -4.72 -15.20 30.76
CA SER A 891 -4.76 -14.61 29.41
C SER A 891 -4.71 -15.66 28.29
N LEU A 892 -4.11 -16.84 28.54
CA LEU A 892 -4.05 -17.92 27.54
C LEU A 892 -5.43 -18.54 27.26
N ILE A 893 -6.38 -18.40 28.18
CA ILE A 893 -7.73 -18.94 28.02
C ILE A 893 -8.48 -18.26 26.88
N CYS A 894 -8.10 -17.00 26.55
CA CYS A 894 -8.75 -16.25 25.48
C CYS A 894 -8.47 -16.80 24.07
N VAL A 895 -7.35 -17.49 23.90
CA VAL A 895 -6.94 -18.04 22.59
C VAL A 895 -8.00 -18.95 22.01
N PHE A 896 -8.64 -19.77 22.87
CA PHE A 896 -9.71 -20.65 22.44
C PHE A 896 -10.88 -19.89 21.80
N GLY A 897 -11.43 -18.90 22.51
CA GLY A 897 -12.57 -18.12 22.00
C GLY A 897 -12.25 -17.31 20.75
N ALA A 898 -11.05 -16.75 20.70
CA ALA A 898 -10.55 -15.98 19.56
C ALA A 898 -10.42 -16.87 18.30
N CYS A 899 -9.73 -18.01 18.41
CA CYS A 899 -9.53 -18.95 17.30
C CYS A 899 -10.84 -19.62 16.86
N LEU A 900 -11.72 -19.95 17.82
CA LEU A 900 -13.03 -20.51 17.51
C LEU A 900 -13.89 -19.54 16.72
N GLY A 901 -13.89 -18.25 17.11
CA GLY A 901 -14.63 -17.21 16.39
C GLY A 901 -14.13 -17.08 14.94
N LEU A 902 -12.82 -16.95 14.73
CA LEU A 902 -12.25 -16.87 13.40
C LEU A 902 -12.58 -18.09 12.55
N TRP A 903 -12.48 -19.29 13.13
CA TRP A 903 -12.77 -20.54 12.44
C TRP A 903 -14.25 -20.66 12.03
N ILE A 904 -15.19 -20.29 12.89
CA ILE A 904 -16.64 -20.31 12.60
C ILE A 904 -16.99 -19.38 11.44
N PHE A 905 -16.39 -18.20 11.40
CA PHE A 905 -16.65 -17.22 10.34
C PHE A 905 -15.78 -17.42 9.09
N GLY A 906 -14.87 -18.39 9.09
CA GLY A 906 -13.97 -18.64 7.96
C GLY A 906 -13.01 -17.48 7.69
N LEU A 907 -12.55 -16.78 8.74
CA LEU A 907 -11.68 -15.63 8.66
C LEU A 907 -10.22 -16.02 8.90
N ASP A 908 -9.34 -15.34 8.18
CA ASP A 908 -7.90 -15.50 8.33
C ASP A 908 -7.37 -14.84 9.60
N PHE A 909 -6.25 -15.35 10.10
CA PHE A 909 -5.53 -14.72 11.18
C PHE A 909 -4.69 -13.56 10.62
N SER A 910 -5.19 -12.35 10.80
CA SER A 910 -4.64 -11.11 10.24
C SER A 910 -4.01 -10.22 11.32
N ILE A 911 -3.35 -9.14 10.90
CA ILE A 911 -2.80 -8.14 11.83
C ILE A 911 -3.90 -7.51 12.70
N THR A 912 -5.10 -7.34 12.16
CA THR A 912 -6.25 -6.84 12.93
C THR A 912 -6.74 -7.88 13.95
N ALA A 913 -6.67 -9.17 13.64
CA ALA A 913 -6.91 -10.24 14.61
C ALA A 913 -5.87 -10.21 15.74
N VAL A 914 -4.58 -9.96 15.44
CA VAL A 914 -3.51 -9.77 16.45
C VAL A 914 -3.84 -8.60 17.38
N LEU A 915 -4.24 -7.45 16.84
CA LEU A 915 -4.69 -6.30 17.64
C LEU A 915 -5.89 -6.66 18.53
N GLY A 916 -6.83 -7.45 17.99
CA GLY A 916 -7.96 -7.99 18.73
C GLY A 916 -7.53 -8.90 19.90
N VAL A 917 -6.58 -9.81 19.68
CA VAL A 917 -6.03 -10.70 20.72
C VAL A 917 -5.34 -9.89 21.83
N VAL A 918 -4.51 -8.91 21.48
CA VAL A 918 -3.85 -8.03 22.47
C VAL A 918 -4.89 -7.26 23.29
N SER A 919 -5.93 -6.71 22.64
CA SER A 919 -7.06 -6.06 23.32
C SER A 919 -7.77 -6.99 24.29
N LEU A 920 -8.04 -8.21 23.84
CA LEU A 920 -8.73 -9.23 24.64
C LEU A 920 -7.92 -9.67 25.85
N ILE A 921 -6.60 -9.86 25.70
CA ILE A 921 -5.68 -10.13 26.82
C ILE A 921 -5.77 -9.01 27.84
N GLY A 922 -5.75 -7.75 27.40
CA GLY A 922 -5.89 -6.60 28.27
C GLY A 922 -7.18 -6.63 29.10
N ILE A 923 -8.31 -6.96 28.48
CA ILE A 923 -9.63 -7.06 29.14
C ILE A 923 -9.60 -8.17 30.20
N ILE A 924 -9.06 -9.34 29.89
CA ILE A 924 -9.01 -10.48 30.82
C ILE A 924 -8.09 -10.21 31.99
N VAL A 925 -6.91 -9.66 31.73
CA VAL A 925 -5.93 -9.31 32.76
C VAL A 925 -6.52 -8.27 33.71
N ARG A 926 -7.22 -7.26 33.20
CA ARG A 926 -7.91 -6.29 34.03
C ARG A 926 -8.93 -6.94 34.95
N ASN A 927 -9.77 -7.84 34.45
CA ASN A 927 -10.73 -8.59 35.23
C ASN A 927 -10.05 -9.43 36.31
N ALA A 928 -8.93 -10.06 36.01
CA ALA A 928 -8.13 -10.84 36.92
C ALA A 928 -7.50 -9.97 38.03
N ILE A 929 -6.92 -8.80 37.68
CA ILE A 929 -6.34 -7.84 38.63
C ILE A 929 -7.39 -7.45 39.68
N ILE A 930 -8.56 -7.00 39.22
CA ILE A 930 -9.63 -6.51 40.12
C ILE A 930 -10.14 -7.63 41.04
N MET A 931 -10.22 -8.85 40.51
CA MET A 931 -10.68 -10.02 41.30
C MET A 931 -9.65 -10.42 42.37
N PHE A 932 -8.36 -10.53 41.96
CA PHE A 932 -7.31 -10.94 42.90
C PHE A 932 -7.02 -9.88 43.97
N GLU A 933 -7.12 -8.59 43.63
CA GLU A 933 -6.99 -7.53 44.59
C GLU A 933 -8.10 -7.58 45.67
N TYR A 934 -9.33 -7.86 45.23
CA TYR A 934 -10.43 -8.03 46.15
C TYR A 934 -10.23 -9.27 47.05
N ALA A 935 -9.75 -10.39 46.51
CA ALA A 935 -9.42 -11.60 47.28
C ALA A 935 -8.29 -11.34 48.28
N GLU A 936 -7.21 -10.65 47.89
CA GLU A 936 -6.12 -10.28 48.80
C GLU A 936 -6.57 -9.30 49.88
N ASN A 937 -7.48 -8.37 49.61
CA ASN A 937 -8.05 -7.46 50.58
C ASN A 937 -8.87 -8.22 51.60
N LEU A 938 -9.69 -9.19 51.19
CA LEU A 938 -10.43 -10.06 52.10
C LEU A 938 -9.50 -10.87 53.02
N ARG A 939 -8.40 -11.35 52.52
CA ARG A 939 -7.39 -12.09 53.30
C ARG A 939 -6.66 -11.18 54.29
N LYS A 940 -6.19 -10.03 53.82
CA LYS A 940 -5.35 -9.12 54.65
C LYS A 940 -6.15 -8.34 55.64
N VAL A 941 -7.34 -7.83 55.28
CA VAL A 941 -8.15 -6.97 56.13
C VAL A 941 -9.14 -7.76 56.97
N LYS A 942 -9.88 -8.70 56.36
CA LYS A 942 -10.91 -9.51 57.06
C LYS A 942 -10.38 -10.84 57.57
N ARG A 943 -9.13 -11.21 57.27
CA ARG A 943 -8.46 -12.45 57.72
C ARG A 943 -9.23 -13.73 57.34
N LEU A 944 -9.92 -13.73 56.15
CA LEU A 944 -10.64 -14.90 55.69
C LEU A 944 -9.69 -15.96 55.17
N PRO A 945 -10.02 -17.26 55.29
CA PRO A 945 -9.26 -18.34 54.66
C PRO A 945 -9.22 -18.18 53.14
N ALA A 946 -8.15 -18.63 52.50
CA ALA A 946 -7.95 -18.49 51.07
C ALA A 946 -9.13 -19.00 50.22
N LYS A 947 -9.78 -20.09 50.71
CA LYS A 947 -10.95 -20.68 50.04
C LYS A 947 -12.16 -19.74 50.05
N GLU A 948 -12.47 -19.20 51.21
CA GLU A 948 -13.62 -18.32 51.39
C GLU A 948 -13.38 -16.97 50.72
N ALA A 949 -12.14 -16.45 50.83
CA ALA A 949 -11.75 -15.21 50.14
C ALA A 949 -11.88 -15.33 48.63
N ALA A 950 -11.40 -16.45 48.02
CA ALA A 950 -11.51 -16.71 46.57
C ALA A 950 -12.98 -16.89 46.17
N PHE A 951 -13.77 -17.63 46.93
CA PHE A 951 -15.19 -17.85 46.66
C PHE A 951 -15.97 -16.52 46.67
N GLU A 952 -15.79 -15.72 47.72
CA GLU A 952 -16.49 -14.45 47.88
C GLU A 952 -16.00 -13.42 46.83
N ALA A 953 -14.71 -13.45 46.45
CA ALA A 953 -14.19 -12.60 45.37
C ALA A 953 -14.84 -12.95 44.04
N GLY A 954 -14.93 -14.23 43.69
CA GLY A 954 -15.62 -14.68 42.49
C GLY A 954 -17.09 -14.25 42.47
N ARG A 955 -17.79 -14.53 43.56
CA ARG A 955 -19.21 -14.19 43.76
C ARG A 955 -19.48 -12.72 43.57
N ARG A 956 -18.71 -11.85 44.22
CA ARG A 956 -18.87 -10.40 44.19
C ARG A 956 -18.54 -9.77 42.86
N ARG A 957 -17.53 -10.31 42.18
CA ARG A 957 -17.05 -9.77 40.90
C ARG A 957 -17.77 -10.33 39.70
N MET A 958 -18.58 -11.38 39.81
CA MET A 958 -19.31 -11.97 38.70
C MET A 958 -20.16 -10.93 37.96
N ARG A 959 -20.97 -10.14 38.69
CA ARG A 959 -21.88 -9.16 38.09
C ARG A 959 -21.16 -8.05 37.33
N PRO A 960 -20.17 -7.32 37.89
CA PRO A 960 -19.39 -6.34 37.11
C PRO A 960 -18.70 -6.92 35.89
N ILE A 961 -18.02 -8.08 36.02
CA ILE A 961 -17.29 -8.72 34.91
C ILE A 961 -18.26 -9.15 33.80
N PHE A 962 -19.43 -9.71 34.16
CA PHE A 962 -20.45 -10.06 33.16
C PHE A 962 -20.94 -8.82 32.41
N LEU A 963 -21.22 -7.73 33.13
CA LEU A 963 -21.71 -6.49 32.54
C LEU A 963 -20.70 -5.86 31.58
N THR A 964 -19.43 -5.78 31.98
CA THR A 964 -18.36 -5.19 31.17
C THR A 964 -18.05 -6.05 29.98
N SER A 965 -18.03 -7.38 30.14
CA SER A 965 -17.83 -8.30 29.03
C SER A 965 -18.98 -8.24 28.02
N ALA A 966 -20.22 -8.12 28.46
CA ALA A 966 -21.38 -7.97 27.59
C ALA A 966 -21.34 -6.65 26.79
N THR A 967 -20.98 -5.54 27.47
CA THR A 967 -20.84 -4.24 26.78
C THR A 967 -19.73 -4.24 25.77
N THR A 968 -18.60 -4.90 26.03
CA THR A 968 -17.48 -5.01 25.10
C THR A 968 -17.83 -5.91 23.92
N ALA A 969 -18.38 -7.10 24.16
CA ALA A 969 -18.74 -8.04 23.10
C ALA A 969 -19.79 -7.45 22.14
N LEU A 970 -20.83 -6.82 22.70
CA LEU A 970 -21.88 -6.21 21.90
C LEU A 970 -21.47 -4.86 21.29
N GLY A 971 -20.55 -4.13 21.93
CA GLY A 971 -20.02 -2.86 21.43
C GLY A 971 -19.24 -2.98 20.14
N VAL A 972 -18.59 -4.13 19.89
CA VAL A 972 -17.87 -4.40 18.63
C VAL A 972 -18.76 -5.05 17.55
N MET A 973 -20.03 -5.36 17.87
CA MET A 973 -20.97 -5.99 16.95
C MET A 973 -21.16 -5.20 15.62
N PRO A 974 -21.26 -3.87 15.61
CA PRO A 974 -21.36 -3.12 14.36
C PRO A 974 -20.18 -3.37 13.40
N MET A 975 -18.96 -3.56 13.92
CA MET A 975 -17.78 -3.89 13.12
C MET A 975 -17.89 -5.29 12.47
N ILE A 976 -18.54 -6.25 13.13
CA ILE A 976 -18.78 -7.57 12.56
C ILE A 976 -19.85 -7.49 11.47
N VAL A 977 -20.93 -6.73 11.73
CA VAL A 977 -22.06 -6.55 10.79
C VAL A 977 -21.66 -5.75 9.54
N ALA A 978 -20.67 -4.89 9.64
CA ALA A 978 -20.12 -4.14 8.49
C ALA A 978 -19.46 -5.03 7.45
N HIS A 979 -19.13 -6.29 7.76
CA HIS A 979 -18.56 -7.30 6.87
C HIS A 979 -17.29 -6.85 6.11
N THR A 980 -16.49 -5.94 6.67
CA THR A 980 -15.23 -5.52 6.04
C THR A 980 -14.14 -6.57 6.29
N ASN A 981 -13.50 -7.06 5.22
CA ASN A 981 -12.46 -8.09 5.32
C ASN A 981 -11.31 -7.71 6.25
N LEU A 982 -10.99 -6.42 6.34
CA LEU A 982 -9.90 -5.93 7.17
C LEU A 982 -10.23 -5.89 8.67
N TRP A 983 -11.43 -5.43 9.06
CA TRP A 983 -11.75 -5.14 10.46
C TRP A 983 -12.64 -6.17 11.14
N MET A 984 -13.38 -6.96 10.36
CA MET A 984 -14.23 -8.04 10.88
C MET A 984 -13.45 -9.05 11.75
N PRO A 985 -12.20 -9.48 11.40
CA PRO A 985 -11.43 -10.40 12.25
C PRO A 985 -11.21 -9.87 13.66
N MET A 986 -10.89 -8.59 13.82
CA MET A 986 -10.72 -7.95 15.14
C MET A 986 -12.01 -7.97 15.95
N GLY A 987 -13.13 -7.60 15.32
CA GLY A 987 -14.45 -7.62 15.96
C GLY A 987 -14.83 -9.01 16.43
N VAL A 988 -14.64 -10.03 15.60
CA VAL A 988 -14.93 -11.43 15.92
C VAL A 988 -14.05 -11.94 17.05
N VAL A 989 -12.74 -11.68 17.01
CA VAL A 989 -11.80 -12.07 18.08
C VAL A 989 -12.24 -11.49 19.43
N ILE A 990 -12.57 -10.21 19.48
CA ILE A 990 -12.97 -9.55 20.75
C ILE A 990 -14.33 -10.08 21.20
N CYS A 991 -15.32 -10.18 20.32
CA CYS A 991 -16.66 -10.62 20.64
C CYS A 991 -16.67 -12.08 21.15
N PHE A 992 -16.20 -13.02 20.33
CA PHE A 992 -16.19 -14.44 20.65
C PHE A 992 -15.17 -14.74 21.76
N GLY A 993 -14.00 -14.11 21.70
CA GLY A 993 -13.01 -14.23 22.76
C GLY A 993 -13.56 -13.83 24.12
N THR A 994 -14.30 -12.73 24.21
CA THR A 994 -14.92 -12.27 25.46
C THR A 994 -16.04 -13.20 25.92
N ILE A 995 -16.94 -13.62 25.01
CA ILE A 995 -18.07 -14.50 25.33
C ILE A 995 -17.59 -15.86 25.88
N PHE A 996 -16.61 -16.48 25.21
CA PHE A 996 -16.14 -17.81 25.61
C PHE A 996 -15.14 -17.78 26.76
N SER A 997 -14.35 -16.71 26.91
CA SER A 997 -13.42 -16.60 28.04
C SER A 997 -14.11 -16.21 29.35
N LEU A 998 -15.23 -15.49 29.30
CA LEU A 998 -15.95 -15.04 30.50
C LEU A 998 -16.29 -16.16 31.48
N PRO A 999 -17.02 -17.25 31.08
CA PRO A 999 -17.34 -18.34 31.99
C PRO A 999 -16.10 -19.02 32.57
N LEU A 1000 -15.06 -19.19 31.73
CA LEU A 1000 -13.81 -19.85 32.13
C LEU A 1000 -13.04 -18.96 33.14
N VAL A 1001 -12.89 -17.68 32.84
CA VAL A 1001 -12.15 -16.76 33.71
C VAL A 1001 -12.81 -16.65 35.08
N VAL A 1002 -14.15 -16.47 35.12
CA VAL A 1002 -14.88 -16.28 36.37
C VAL A 1002 -14.92 -17.56 37.25
N THR A 1003 -14.83 -18.74 36.64
CA THR A 1003 -14.81 -20.03 37.34
C THR A 1003 -13.39 -20.52 37.66
N VAL A 1004 -12.47 -20.44 36.70
CA VAL A 1004 -11.11 -20.99 36.82
C VAL A 1004 -10.26 -20.16 37.79
N LEU A 1005 -10.29 -18.82 37.67
CA LEU A 1005 -9.39 -17.95 38.45
C LEU A 1005 -9.60 -18.08 39.99
N PRO A 1006 -10.83 -18.05 40.54
CA PRO A 1006 -11.02 -18.24 41.98
C PRO A 1006 -10.52 -19.61 42.45
N VAL A 1007 -10.78 -20.68 41.68
CA VAL A 1007 -10.36 -22.04 42.04
C VAL A 1007 -8.82 -22.16 41.96
N ALA A 1008 -8.19 -21.63 40.94
CA ALA A 1008 -6.73 -21.65 40.77
C ALA A 1008 -6.04 -20.82 41.86
N TYR A 1009 -6.57 -19.64 42.19
CA TYR A 1009 -6.11 -18.83 43.32
C TYR A 1009 -6.17 -19.63 44.65
N TRP A 1010 -7.31 -20.28 44.96
CA TRP A 1010 -7.42 -21.12 46.13
C TRP A 1010 -6.40 -22.27 46.15
N GLN A 1011 -6.18 -22.96 45.04
CA GLN A 1011 -5.22 -24.08 44.98
C GLN A 1011 -3.78 -23.64 45.24
N ILE A 1012 -3.36 -22.49 44.72
CA ILE A 1012 -2.01 -21.93 44.95
C ILE A 1012 -1.84 -21.53 46.44
N PHE A 1013 -2.87 -20.95 47.06
CA PHE A 1013 -2.80 -20.42 48.41
C PHE A 1013 -3.42 -21.37 49.48
N LYS A 1014 -3.62 -22.64 49.15
CA LYS A 1014 -4.21 -23.62 50.06
C LYS A 1014 -3.36 -23.90 51.30
N SER A 1015 -2.04 -23.75 51.15
CA SER A 1015 -1.07 -24.00 52.22
C SER A 1015 -0.58 -22.74 52.92
N SER A 1016 -1.01 -21.57 52.51
CA SER A 1016 -0.70 -20.29 53.12
C SER A 1016 -1.97 -19.70 53.77
#